data_6e46125c5b17d39d33dfd650e5d02a0c
#
_entry.id   6e46125c5b17d39d33dfd650e5d02a0c
#
_cell.length_a   1.000
_cell.length_b   1.000
_cell.length_c   1.000
_cell.angle_alpha   90.00
_cell.angle_beta   90.00
_cell.angle_gamma   90.00
#
_symmetry.space_group_name_H-M   'P 1'
#
loop_
_entity.id
_entity.type
_entity.pdbx_description
1 polymer ?
#
loop_
_entity_poly.entity_id
_entity_poly.type
_entity_poly.pdbx_seq_one_letter_code
_entity_poly.pdbx_strand_id
1 'polypeptide(L)'
;MSRSFDTPLPIDAVLDELARTLAGHNAAVVVAPPGAGKTTRVPLALLDEPWAKNRKIIVLEPRRIAARASAERMAHTIGERVGETVGYRVRFGSKVSRATRIEVVTEGIFSRQILDDPELSDVAAVLFDEFHERSLDADLGLVLARDAQTGLREDLRILVMSATLDGARVARLLGDAAVIASEGRAFPVETRYLGRKPDAPLERQMADAIAMALRADPGSVLAFLPGAAEIRRTQNFLSERVHDASVEIVPLFGALEAAVQDRAIAPAPKGRRKVVLATSIAETSLTIEGVRIVVDSGVARVPRYEPDIGLTRLETVRASRAAVDQRRGRAGRTEPGICYRLWDEPQTASLAAYTQPEILSADLSSLVLDLAQWGVSDPASLAFLDSPPAPALKEARSLLRELGALDADGRITGEGRSLRALALPPRLARMIVDSDRLGAGEQAAEIAAVLTERGLGGDSVDLDVRLDQFRRDRSPRGSSARALAQRWASQVANEDAAIKLADAENVRAAGPSSPSPLAGEGRGGGSRTAVFGQRRESPQDKRDAAQAAGEPSTGVMLAFAFPDRVARNRGNGSFVLANGRGAALDQASAPARAPYIAVAELTGAAGSGRILLAAPITQAEIEQHFADQIETADEILFDRSAMALRARRKRTLHAITLSETPLALQPSMETARVLADGLIASGLDRLPWSKPARQWRDRVMFLRAAEGEPWPDLSDDALAAQCEAWLVPVLHDKTSLKEFSPGDLSDALLTLLPWDLRARLEREAPTHFEAPTGTMLAIDYEAEQGPTIAVRLQELFGLNSHPS
;
A
#
# COMPACT_ATOMS: atom_id res chain seq x y z
N MET A 1 31.84 -40.60 1.54
CA MET A 1 32.28 -40.35 0.14
C MET A 1 31.17 -39.65 -0.55
N SER A 2 31.44 -38.50 -1.10
CA SER A 2 30.43 -37.75 -1.88
C SER A 2 30.05 -38.57 -3.12
N ARG A 3 28.78 -38.41 -3.55
CA ARG A 3 28.24 -39.05 -4.75
C ARG A 3 29.04 -38.63 -5.99
N SER A 4 29.53 -39.54 -6.80
CA SER A 4 30.20 -39.20 -8.07
C SER A 4 29.17 -38.94 -9.16
N PHE A 5 29.45 -37.99 -10.03
CA PHE A 5 28.56 -37.61 -11.13
C PHE A 5 29.24 -37.79 -12.48
N ASP A 6 28.55 -38.34 -13.48
CA ASP A 6 29.12 -38.69 -14.80
C ASP A 6 29.64 -37.45 -15.57
N THR A 7 29.01 -36.30 -15.40
CA THR A 7 29.41 -35.06 -16.06
C THR A 7 29.93 -34.08 -15.03
N PRO A 8 31.21 -33.70 -15.04
CA PRO A 8 31.77 -32.82 -13.99
C PRO A 8 31.24 -31.38 -14.16
N LEU A 9 30.81 -30.79 -13.05
CA LEU A 9 30.45 -29.39 -12.92
C LEU A 9 31.41 -28.67 -11.97
N PRO A 10 31.60 -27.35 -12.10
CA PRO A 10 32.55 -26.61 -11.25
C PRO A 10 32.32 -26.76 -9.75
N ILE A 11 31.08 -26.90 -9.31
CA ILE A 11 30.74 -27.06 -7.90
C ILE A 11 31.23 -28.38 -7.32
N ASP A 12 31.46 -29.42 -8.15
CA ASP A 12 31.88 -30.74 -7.70
C ASP A 12 33.23 -30.71 -6.96
N ALA A 13 34.09 -29.73 -7.29
CA ALA A 13 35.40 -29.54 -6.67
C ALA A 13 35.32 -29.17 -5.17
N VAL A 14 34.21 -28.62 -4.71
CA VAL A 14 34.02 -28.13 -3.32
C VAL A 14 33.01 -28.95 -2.54
N LEU A 15 32.34 -29.96 -3.14
CA LEU A 15 31.32 -30.78 -2.44
C LEU A 15 31.87 -31.53 -1.24
N ASP A 16 33.06 -32.08 -1.30
CA ASP A 16 33.69 -32.78 -0.18
C ASP A 16 34.05 -31.83 0.98
N GLU A 17 34.46 -30.61 0.67
CA GLU A 17 34.70 -29.57 1.65
C GLU A 17 33.39 -29.14 2.32
N LEU A 18 32.33 -28.93 1.53
CA LEU A 18 30.99 -28.57 2.02
C LEU A 18 30.43 -29.66 2.94
N ALA A 19 30.52 -30.93 2.54
CA ALA A 19 30.05 -32.07 3.33
C ALA A 19 30.78 -32.14 4.68
N ARG A 20 32.10 -32.00 4.68
CA ARG A 20 32.92 -31.96 5.91
C ARG A 20 32.57 -30.77 6.80
N THR A 21 32.34 -29.59 6.21
CA THR A 21 31.95 -28.39 6.95
C THR A 21 30.59 -28.60 7.64
N LEU A 22 29.57 -29.07 6.92
CA LEU A 22 28.24 -29.32 7.48
C LEU A 22 28.15 -30.54 8.40
N ALA A 23 29.18 -31.43 8.40
CA ALA A 23 29.30 -32.48 9.41
C ALA A 23 29.78 -31.95 10.77
N GLY A 24 30.61 -30.92 10.75
CA GLY A 24 31.17 -30.30 11.99
C GLY A 24 30.44 -29.02 12.41
N HIS A 25 29.74 -28.38 11.53
CA HIS A 25 29.04 -27.11 11.76
C HIS A 25 27.63 -27.13 11.19
N ASN A 26 26.70 -26.33 11.76
CA ASN A 26 25.30 -26.31 11.39
C ASN A 26 24.96 -25.18 10.40
N ALA A 27 25.95 -24.43 9.90
CA ALA A 27 25.76 -23.40 8.91
C ALA A 27 26.95 -23.30 7.96
N ALA A 28 26.69 -23.00 6.69
CA ALA A 28 27.69 -22.68 5.69
C ALA A 28 27.13 -21.72 4.63
N VAL A 29 28.04 -21.05 3.91
CA VAL A 29 27.71 -20.21 2.76
C VAL A 29 28.48 -20.73 1.55
N VAL A 30 27.80 -20.99 0.44
CA VAL A 30 28.41 -21.38 -0.83
C VAL A 30 28.30 -20.22 -1.81
N VAL A 31 29.45 -19.77 -2.31
CA VAL A 31 29.54 -18.73 -3.33
C VAL A 31 30.02 -19.37 -4.62
N ALA A 32 29.14 -19.40 -5.64
CA ALA A 32 29.50 -19.97 -6.94
C ALA A 32 28.74 -19.26 -8.06
N PRO A 33 29.37 -18.98 -9.20
CA PRO A 33 28.75 -18.30 -10.31
C PRO A 33 27.55 -19.09 -10.85
N PRO A 34 26.62 -18.42 -11.56
CA PRO A 34 25.50 -19.09 -12.19
C PRO A 34 25.99 -20.17 -13.17
N GLY A 35 25.35 -21.34 -13.10
CA GLY A 35 25.72 -22.49 -13.96
C GLY A 35 26.82 -23.39 -13.39
N ALA A 36 27.38 -23.06 -12.22
CA ALA A 36 28.33 -23.95 -11.53
C ALA A 36 27.73 -25.29 -11.08
N GLY A 37 26.41 -25.41 -11.04
CA GLY A 37 25.70 -26.63 -10.64
C GLY A 37 25.27 -26.65 -9.17
N LYS A 38 25.34 -25.55 -8.41
CA LYS A 38 24.99 -25.48 -6.99
C LYS A 38 23.59 -26.01 -6.71
N THR A 39 22.58 -25.53 -7.40
CA THR A 39 21.17 -25.94 -7.21
C THR A 39 20.92 -27.43 -7.38
N THR A 40 21.59 -28.08 -8.35
CA THR A 40 21.29 -29.46 -8.74
C THR A 40 22.25 -30.50 -8.19
N ARG A 41 23.46 -30.10 -7.74
CA ARG A 41 24.49 -31.00 -7.22
C ARG A 41 24.56 -31.01 -5.70
N VAL A 42 24.51 -29.83 -5.07
CA VAL A 42 24.64 -29.68 -3.63
C VAL A 42 23.59 -30.51 -2.87
N PRO A 43 22.26 -30.41 -3.17
CA PRO A 43 21.29 -31.20 -2.44
C PRO A 43 21.50 -32.72 -2.60
N LEU A 44 21.88 -33.15 -3.81
CA LEU A 44 22.16 -34.58 -4.09
C LEU A 44 23.40 -35.08 -3.36
N ALA A 45 24.46 -34.26 -3.26
CA ALA A 45 25.66 -34.64 -2.54
C ALA A 45 25.41 -34.75 -1.03
N LEU A 46 24.56 -33.89 -0.46
CA LEU A 46 24.23 -33.88 0.97
C LEU A 46 23.22 -34.96 1.37
N LEU A 47 22.52 -35.58 0.40
CA LEU A 47 21.44 -36.56 0.68
C LEU A 47 21.96 -37.80 1.42
N ASP A 48 23.19 -38.20 1.14
CA ASP A 48 23.80 -39.41 1.69
C ASP A 48 24.57 -39.17 3.02
N GLU A 49 24.56 -37.91 3.48
CA GLU A 49 25.23 -37.57 4.74
C GLU A 49 24.54 -38.18 5.97
N PRO A 50 25.28 -38.64 6.99
CA PRO A 50 24.71 -39.28 8.18
C PRO A 50 23.63 -38.46 8.89
N TRP A 51 23.80 -37.14 8.94
CA TRP A 51 22.86 -36.21 9.57
C TRP A 51 21.56 -35.98 8.74
N ALA A 52 21.61 -36.24 7.44
CA ALA A 52 20.45 -36.14 6.55
C ALA A 52 19.61 -37.44 6.50
N LYS A 53 20.14 -38.56 7.10
CA LYS A 53 19.49 -39.87 6.98
C LYS A 53 18.05 -39.85 7.52
N ASN A 54 17.10 -40.32 6.70
CA ASN A 54 15.67 -40.41 6.99
C ASN A 54 14.97 -39.07 7.22
N ARG A 55 15.60 -37.95 6.93
CA ARG A 55 15.03 -36.60 7.01
C ARG A 55 15.07 -35.93 5.65
N LYS A 56 14.33 -34.85 5.50
CA LYS A 56 14.24 -34.06 4.27
C LYS A 56 15.33 -33.00 4.21
N ILE A 57 15.72 -32.69 2.98
CA ILE A 57 16.46 -31.48 2.62
C ILE A 57 15.49 -30.56 1.87
N ILE A 58 15.21 -29.39 2.39
CA ILE A 58 14.38 -28.38 1.72
C ILE A 58 15.31 -27.46 0.93
N VAL A 59 14.99 -27.22 -0.34
CA VAL A 59 15.71 -26.29 -1.23
C VAL A 59 14.76 -25.17 -1.62
N LEU A 60 15.10 -23.95 -1.24
CA LEU A 60 14.32 -22.77 -1.59
C LEU A 60 14.78 -22.23 -2.93
N GLU A 61 13.83 -21.97 -3.80
CA GLU A 61 14.01 -21.36 -5.10
C GLU A 61 13.11 -20.12 -5.24
N PRO A 62 13.60 -18.98 -5.72
CA PRO A 62 12.77 -17.77 -5.81
C PRO A 62 11.64 -17.86 -6.85
N ARG A 63 11.75 -18.81 -7.80
CA ARG A 63 10.84 -18.86 -8.95
C ARG A 63 10.25 -20.24 -9.20
N ARG A 64 8.93 -20.30 -9.39
CA ARG A 64 8.18 -21.55 -9.66
C ARG A 64 8.75 -22.39 -10.79
N ILE A 65 9.19 -21.73 -11.89
CA ILE A 65 9.77 -22.42 -13.04
C ILE A 65 11.11 -23.05 -12.68
N ALA A 66 11.95 -22.31 -11.96
CA ALA A 66 13.24 -22.79 -11.49
C ALA A 66 13.10 -23.97 -10.54
N ALA A 67 12.20 -23.88 -9.55
CA ALA A 67 11.92 -24.97 -8.63
C ALA A 67 11.51 -26.26 -9.32
N ARG A 68 10.61 -26.18 -10.31
CA ARG A 68 10.21 -27.34 -11.13
C ARG A 68 11.37 -27.89 -11.95
N ALA A 69 12.07 -27.02 -12.68
CA ALA A 69 13.18 -27.44 -13.54
C ALA A 69 14.35 -28.04 -12.74
N SER A 70 14.67 -27.47 -11.57
CA SER A 70 15.71 -27.99 -10.68
C SER A 70 15.34 -29.38 -10.14
N ALA A 71 14.09 -29.57 -9.70
CA ALA A 71 13.64 -30.87 -9.25
C ALA A 71 13.66 -31.93 -10.36
N GLU A 72 13.19 -31.59 -11.55
CA GLU A 72 13.20 -32.48 -12.72
C GLU A 72 14.65 -32.86 -13.13
N ARG A 73 15.59 -31.87 -13.09
CA ARG A 73 17.00 -32.10 -13.39
C ARG A 73 17.68 -32.99 -12.36
N MET A 74 17.41 -32.78 -11.06
CA MET A 74 17.97 -33.61 -9.98
C MET A 74 17.42 -35.04 -10.06
N ALA A 75 16.12 -35.22 -10.25
CA ALA A 75 15.52 -36.56 -10.42
C ALA A 75 16.13 -37.30 -11.63
N HIS A 76 16.24 -36.64 -12.77
CA HIS A 76 16.90 -37.21 -13.97
C HIS A 76 18.37 -37.58 -13.70
N THR A 77 19.11 -36.76 -12.93
CA THR A 77 20.53 -37.02 -12.60
C THR A 77 20.70 -38.30 -11.81
N ILE A 78 19.72 -38.70 -11.00
CA ILE A 78 19.75 -39.95 -10.20
C ILE A 78 18.96 -41.10 -10.87
N GLY A 79 18.48 -40.88 -12.11
CA GLY A 79 17.75 -41.89 -12.86
C GLY A 79 16.29 -42.15 -12.42
N GLU A 80 15.70 -41.20 -11.69
CA GLU A 80 14.34 -41.29 -11.11
C GLU A 80 13.38 -40.32 -11.79
N ARG A 81 12.09 -40.47 -11.48
CA ARG A 81 11.06 -39.51 -11.85
C ARG A 81 10.85 -38.51 -10.72
N VAL A 82 10.50 -37.27 -11.07
CA VAL A 82 10.15 -36.27 -10.08
C VAL A 82 8.90 -36.68 -9.30
N GLY A 83 8.99 -36.56 -7.95
CA GLY A 83 8.00 -37.05 -7.00
C GLY A 83 8.42 -38.33 -6.26
N GLU A 84 9.52 -38.96 -6.66
CA GLU A 84 10.17 -40.05 -5.94
C GLU A 84 11.12 -39.46 -4.87
N THR A 85 12.42 -39.69 -4.95
CA THR A 85 13.40 -39.13 -3.99
C THR A 85 13.46 -37.59 -4.06
N VAL A 86 13.28 -37.00 -5.26
CA VAL A 86 13.25 -35.55 -5.47
C VAL A 86 11.85 -35.12 -5.89
N GLY A 87 11.31 -34.15 -5.17
CA GLY A 87 10.00 -33.56 -5.49
C GLY A 87 10.02 -32.05 -5.41
N TYR A 88 8.87 -31.42 -5.74
CA TYR A 88 8.71 -29.98 -5.59
C TYR A 88 7.32 -29.59 -5.10
N ARG A 89 7.23 -28.41 -4.43
CA ARG A 89 5.96 -27.70 -4.13
C ARG A 89 6.07 -26.25 -4.56
N VAL A 90 5.11 -25.84 -5.36
CA VAL A 90 4.93 -24.47 -5.80
C VAL A 90 3.45 -24.09 -5.75
N ARG A 91 3.10 -22.81 -5.77
CA ARG A 91 1.74 -22.31 -5.55
C ARG A 91 0.63 -23.03 -6.35
N PHE A 92 0.92 -23.50 -7.57
CA PHE A 92 -0.08 -24.17 -8.45
C PHE A 92 0.29 -25.60 -8.83
N GLY A 93 1.22 -26.21 -8.14
CA GLY A 93 1.63 -27.56 -8.47
C GLY A 93 2.49 -28.20 -7.40
N SER A 94 2.28 -29.46 -7.21
CA SER A 94 3.07 -30.28 -6.28
C SER A 94 3.28 -31.66 -6.88
N LYS A 95 4.53 -32.14 -6.84
CA LYS A 95 4.89 -33.52 -7.12
C LYS A 95 5.82 -34.01 -6.03
N VAL A 96 5.24 -34.54 -4.99
CA VAL A 96 5.93 -35.14 -3.83
C VAL A 96 5.23 -36.43 -3.42
N SER A 97 5.96 -37.31 -2.76
CA SER A 97 5.44 -38.55 -2.17
C SER A 97 6.05 -38.77 -0.79
N ARG A 98 5.69 -39.85 -0.12
CA ARG A 98 6.31 -40.25 1.15
C ARG A 98 7.79 -40.61 1.01
N ALA A 99 8.25 -40.93 -0.20
CA ALA A 99 9.62 -41.25 -0.50
C ALA A 99 10.49 -39.96 -0.74
N THR A 100 9.86 -38.80 -0.87
CA THR A 100 10.55 -37.55 -1.19
C THR A 100 11.47 -37.12 -0.03
N ARG A 101 12.75 -37.03 -0.33
CA ARG A 101 13.83 -36.65 0.57
C ARG A 101 14.40 -35.26 0.25
N ILE A 102 14.41 -34.87 -0.99
CA ILE A 102 14.75 -33.50 -1.43
C ILE A 102 13.46 -32.86 -1.91
N GLU A 103 13.06 -31.80 -1.23
CA GLU A 103 11.85 -31.08 -1.57
C GLU A 103 12.21 -29.66 -2.03
N VAL A 104 12.03 -29.35 -3.31
CA VAL A 104 12.30 -28.02 -3.85
C VAL A 104 11.01 -27.20 -3.72
N VAL A 105 11.10 -26.09 -3.01
CA VAL A 105 9.96 -25.23 -2.70
C VAL A 105 10.21 -23.80 -3.12
N THR A 106 9.14 -23.04 -3.38
CA THR A 106 9.28 -21.58 -3.46
C THR A 106 9.34 -20.98 -2.06
N GLU A 107 10.02 -19.84 -1.92
CA GLU A 107 10.30 -19.17 -0.65
C GLU A 107 9.05 -18.96 0.21
N GLY A 108 7.94 -18.43 -0.36
CA GLY A 108 6.68 -18.27 0.36
C GLY A 108 5.99 -19.59 0.80
N ILE A 109 6.32 -20.73 0.17
CA ILE A 109 5.88 -22.05 0.67
C ILE A 109 6.68 -22.42 1.92
N PHE A 110 7.99 -22.17 1.92
CA PHE A 110 8.82 -22.43 3.09
C PHE A 110 8.46 -21.54 4.28
N SER A 111 8.25 -20.23 4.06
CA SER A 111 7.83 -19.31 5.12
C SER A 111 6.56 -19.82 5.83
N ARG A 112 5.65 -20.43 5.07
CA ARG A 112 4.48 -21.07 5.65
C ARG A 112 4.82 -22.35 6.40
N GLN A 113 5.63 -23.25 5.81
CA GLN A 113 6.01 -24.50 6.45
C GLN A 113 6.65 -24.28 7.82
N ILE A 114 7.58 -23.33 7.94
CA ILE A 114 8.26 -23.04 9.21
C ILE A 114 7.33 -22.35 10.23
N LEU A 115 6.37 -21.54 9.78
CA LEU A 115 5.39 -20.92 10.69
C LEU A 115 4.32 -21.92 11.18
N ASP A 116 4.05 -22.97 10.41
CA ASP A 116 3.11 -24.04 10.77
C ASP A 116 3.80 -25.16 11.59
N ASP A 117 5.09 -25.44 11.35
CA ASP A 117 5.97 -26.34 12.10
C ASP A 117 7.30 -25.65 12.43
N PRO A 118 7.39 -24.88 13.53
CA PRO A 118 8.60 -24.16 13.91
C PRO A 118 9.81 -25.08 14.19
N GLU A 119 9.55 -26.32 14.58
CA GLU A 119 10.62 -27.31 14.80
C GLU A 119 11.14 -27.93 13.51
N LEU A 120 10.43 -27.78 12.39
CA LEU A 120 10.77 -28.46 11.13
C LEU A 120 11.14 -29.92 11.36
N SER A 121 10.27 -30.65 12.06
CA SER A 121 10.53 -31.93 12.72
C SER A 121 11.15 -32.98 11.78
N ASP A 122 10.72 -33.03 10.51
CA ASP A 122 11.22 -33.98 9.50
C ASP A 122 12.39 -33.42 8.65
N VAL A 123 12.88 -32.21 8.95
CA VAL A 123 13.88 -31.51 8.12
C VAL A 123 15.26 -31.59 8.75
N ALA A 124 16.24 -31.98 7.94
CA ALA A 124 17.65 -32.02 8.33
C ALA A 124 18.42 -30.76 7.92
N ALA A 125 18.05 -30.19 6.76
CA ALA A 125 18.69 -29.01 6.22
C ALA A 125 17.74 -28.14 5.41
N VAL A 126 17.96 -26.82 5.46
CA VAL A 126 17.30 -25.80 4.64
C VAL A 126 18.38 -25.12 3.80
N LEU A 127 18.22 -25.19 2.49
CA LEU A 127 19.13 -24.63 1.51
C LEU A 127 18.48 -23.44 0.82
N PHE A 128 18.98 -22.24 1.04
CA PHE A 128 18.52 -21.00 0.41
C PHE A 128 19.31 -20.79 -0.88
N ASP A 129 18.72 -21.11 -2.04
CA ASP A 129 19.39 -20.86 -3.33
C ASP A 129 19.06 -19.47 -3.88
N GLU A 130 19.94 -18.95 -4.71
CA GLU A 130 19.89 -17.61 -5.30
C GLU A 130 19.60 -16.50 -4.27
N PHE A 131 20.04 -16.64 -3.04
CA PHE A 131 19.77 -15.72 -1.92
C PHE A 131 20.15 -14.26 -2.22
N HIS A 132 21.04 -14.04 -3.18
CA HIS A 132 21.40 -12.70 -3.64
C HIS A 132 20.25 -11.94 -4.34
N GLU A 133 19.13 -12.59 -4.70
CA GLU A 133 17.92 -11.91 -5.18
C GLU A 133 17.22 -11.12 -4.07
N ARG A 134 17.45 -11.48 -2.79
CA ARG A 134 17.00 -10.75 -1.59
C ARG A 134 15.49 -10.46 -1.62
N SER A 135 14.69 -11.48 -1.89
CA SER A 135 13.24 -11.41 -1.74
C SER A 135 12.82 -11.28 -0.28
N LEU A 136 11.65 -10.71 -0.02
CA LEU A 136 11.09 -10.57 1.33
C LEU A 136 10.90 -11.93 2.01
N ASP A 137 10.40 -12.93 1.26
CA ASP A 137 10.15 -14.28 1.76
C ASP A 137 11.46 -15.02 2.07
N ALA A 138 12.54 -14.82 1.27
CA ALA A 138 13.83 -15.41 1.55
C ALA A 138 14.47 -14.83 2.82
N ASP A 139 14.42 -13.50 2.96
CA ASP A 139 14.93 -12.82 4.16
C ASP A 139 14.16 -13.27 5.41
N LEU A 140 12.83 -13.34 5.37
CA LEU A 140 12.01 -13.86 6.47
C LEU A 140 12.32 -15.33 6.74
N GLY A 141 12.34 -16.19 5.73
CA GLY A 141 12.62 -17.62 5.87
C GLY A 141 13.97 -17.89 6.52
N LEU A 142 15.01 -17.14 6.14
CA LEU A 142 16.35 -17.26 6.74
C LEU A 142 16.34 -16.86 8.22
N VAL A 143 15.69 -15.77 8.55
CA VAL A 143 15.59 -15.26 9.92
C VAL A 143 14.85 -16.25 10.82
N LEU A 144 13.70 -16.78 10.37
CA LEU A 144 12.94 -17.76 11.14
C LEU A 144 13.69 -19.10 11.25
N ALA A 145 14.34 -19.57 10.18
CA ALA A 145 15.16 -20.77 10.23
C ALA A 145 16.33 -20.63 11.20
N ARG A 146 16.95 -19.44 11.25
CA ARG A 146 18.05 -19.13 12.19
C ARG A 146 17.55 -19.07 13.64
N ASP A 147 16.38 -18.47 13.87
CA ASP A 147 15.75 -18.40 15.19
C ASP A 147 15.37 -19.81 15.69
N ALA A 148 14.74 -20.62 14.83
CA ALA A 148 14.45 -22.02 15.12
C ALA A 148 15.71 -22.84 15.38
N GLN A 149 16.78 -22.65 14.59
CA GLN A 149 18.07 -23.30 14.82
C GLN A 149 18.66 -22.96 16.19
N THR A 150 18.55 -21.71 16.60
CA THR A 150 19.16 -21.24 17.86
C THR A 150 18.33 -21.68 19.08
N GLY A 151 17.00 -21.68 19.00
CA GLY A 151 16.10 -21.91 20.13
C GLY A 151 15.50 -23.33 20.24
N LEU A 152 15.29 -24.00 19.10
CA LEU A 152 14.52 -25.24 19.04
C LEU A 152 15.30 -26.40 18.42
N ARG A 153 16.16 -26.16 17.43
CA ARG A 153 16.76 -27.18 16.57
C ARG A 153 18.24 -26.92 16.31
N GLU A 154 19.06 -27.03 17.35
CA GLU A 154 20.54 -26.86 17.23
C GLU A 154 21.17 -27.75 16.15
N ASP A 155 20.51 -28.87 15.80
CA ASP A 155 20.96 -29.82 14.78
C ASP A 155 20.52 -29.44 13.35
N LEU A 156 19.66 -28.44 13.14
CA LEU A 156 19.21 -28.00 11.81
C LEU A 156 20.38 -27.38 11.04
N ARG A 157 20.61 -27.82 9.78
CA ARG A 157 21.63 -27.22 8.93
C ARG A 157 21.02 -26.12 8.08
N ILE A 158 21.70 -24.98 8.04
CA ILE A 158 21.33 -23.85 7.18
C ILE A 158 22.46 -23.62 6.18
N LEU A 159 22.13 -23.74 4.90
CA LEU A 159 23.07 -23.48 3.82
C LEU A 159 22.53 -22.35 2.95
N VAL A 160 23.31 -21.27 2.81
CA VAL A 160 22.98 -20.19 1.88
C VAL A 160 23.86 -20.30 0.64
N MET A 161 23.22 -20.32 -0.53
CA MET A 161 23.88 -20.39 -1.83
C MET A 161 23.68 -19.09 -2.59
N SER A 162 24.76 -18.49 -3.05
CA SER A 162 24.74 -17.17 -3.72
C SER A 162 25.64 -17.16 -4.96
N ALA A 163 25.29 -16.30 -5.91
CA ALA A 163 26.13 -16.05 -7.09
C ALA A 163 27.10 -14.87 -6.91
N THR A 164 27.00 -14.11 -5.84
CA THR A 164 27.78 -12.89 -5.60
C THR A 164 28.60 -12.96 -4.32
N LEU A 165 29.65 -12.14 -4.23
CA LEU A 165 30.64 -12.11 -3.12
C LEU A 165 30.09 -11.54 -1.79
N ASP A 166 28.81 -11.18 -1.65
CA ASP A 166 28.24 -10.70 -0.37
C ASP A 166 28.11 -11.81 0.71
N GLY A 167 28.69 -12.97 0.44
CA GLY A 167 28.69 -14.11 1.34
C GLY A 167 29.26 -13.80 2.75
N ALA A 168 30.15 -12.81 2.88
CA ALA A 168 30.70 -12.42 4.17
C ALA A 168 29.68 -11.78 5.14
N ARG A 169 28.69 -11.02 4.62
CA ARG A 169 27.61 -10.48 5.45
C ARG A 169 26.68 -11.59 5.95
N VAL A 170 26.33 -12.51 5.05
CA VAL A 170 25.50 -13.67 5.37
C VAL A 170 26.21 -14.61 6.34
N ALA A 171 27.51 -14.85 6.13
CA ALA A 171 28.32 -15.69 7.02
C ALA A 171 28.33 -15.14 8.47
N ARG A 172 28.51 -13.83 8.64
CA ARG A 172 28.42 -13.18 9.96
C ARG A 172 27.03 -13.34 10.59
N LEU A 173 25.96 -13.18 9.80
CA LEU A 173 24.60 -13.39 10.26
C LEU A 173 24.39 -14.82 10.79
N LEU A 174 25.04 -15.80 10.16
CA LEU A 174 24.98 -17.22 10.52
C LEU A 174 26.01 -17.62 11.59
N GLY A 175 26.59 -16.66 12.34
CA GLY A 175 27.55 -16.93 13.42
C GLY A 175 28.93 -17.25 12.91
N ASP A 176 29.42 -16.45 11.95
CA ASP A 176 30.71 -16.60 11.28
C ASP A 176 30.86 -17.95 10.55
N ALA A 177 29.81 -18.37 9.88
CA ALA A 177 29.77 -19.60 9.10
C ALA A 177 30.86 -19.62 8.01
N ALA A 178 31.36 -20.80 7.70
CA ALA A 178 32.38 -20.96 6.66
C ALA A 178 31.83 -20.54 5.27
N VAL A 179 32.63 -19.77 4.53
CA VAL A 179 32.35 -19.38 3.15
C VAL A 179 33.16 -20.25 2.19
N ILE A 180 32.48 -21.08 1.42
CA ILE A 180 33.09 -22.01 0.45
C ILE A 180 32.88 -21.43 -0.94
N ALA A 181 33.96 -21.12 -1.64
CA ALA A 181 33.94 -20.53 -2.96
C ALA A 181 34.25 -21.55 -4.05
N SER A 182 33.40 -21.65 -5.08
CA SER A 182 33.70 -22.43 -6.28
C SER A 182 33.98 -21.50 -7.45
N GLU A 183 35.15 -21.67 -8.06
CA GLU A 183 35.51 -21.00 -9.31
C GLU A 183 34.74 -21.66 -10.48
N GLY A 184 33.77 -20.93 -11.02
CA GLY A 184 33.00 -21.42 -12.17
C GLY A 184 33.83 -21.46 -13.45
N ARG A 185 33.46 -22.33 -14.39
CA ARG A 185 33.92 -22.21 -15.76
C ARG A 185 33.09 -21.14 -16.47
N ALA A 186 33.60 -19.93 -16.60
CA ALA A 186 33.04 -18.91 -17.47
C ALA A 186 33.95 -18.76 -18.68
N PHE A 187 33.36 -18.86 -19.87
CA PHE A 187 34.06 -18.51 -21.09
C PHE A 187 34.15 -16.99 -21.23
N PRO A 188 35.16 -16.45 -21.93
CA PRO A 188 35.25 -15.01 -22.16
C PRO A 188 34.02 -14.47 -22.87
N VAL A 189 33.53 -13.30 -22.39
CA VAL A 189 32.45 -12.58 -23.03
C VAL A 189 32.94 -11.19 -23.44
N GLU A 190 33.00 -10.95 -24.74
CA GLU A 190 33.27 -9.63 -25.29
C GLU A 190 32.09 -8.70 -25.02
N THR A 191 32.35 -7.51 -24.47
CA THR A 191 31.28 -6.52 -24.21
C THR A 191 31.40 -5.37 -25.19
N ARG A 192 30.29 -5.07 -25.86
CA ARG A 192 30.16 -4.00 -26.87
C ARG A 192 29.13 -2.99 -26.40
N TYR A 193 29.51 -1.73 -26.24
CA TYR A 193 28.63 -0.65 -25.83
C TYR A 193 28.11 0.09 -27.07
N LEU A 194 26.78 0.24 -27.16
CA LEU A 194 26.12 0.84 -28.32
C LEU A 194 25.64 2.27 -28.05
N GLY A 195 25.70 2.72 -26.79
CA GLY A 195 25.05 3.94 -26.36
C GLY A 195 23.51 3.85 -26.41
N ARG A 196 22.85 4.88 -25.93
CA ARG A 196 21.38 5.01 -25.99
C ARG A 196 21.00 6.36 -26.56
N LYS A 197 20.13 6.36 -27.55
CA LYS A 197 19.52 7.56 -28.13
C LYS A 197 18.32 7.98 -27.27
N PRO A 198 18.35 9.12 -26.57
CA PRO A 198 17.26 9.53 -25.68
C PRO A 198 15.91 9.69 -26.40
N ASP A 199 15.92 10.17 -27.62
CA ASP A 199 14.72 10.49 -28.39
C ASP A 199 14.08 9.31 -29.13
N ALA A 200 14.71 8.13 -29.06
CA ALA A 200 14.17 6.92 -29.71
C ALA A 200 13.59 5.95 -28.68
N PRO A 201 12.41 5.35 -28.95
CA PRO A 201 11.83 4.32 -28.09
C PRO A 201 12.83 3.18 -27.84
N LEU A 202 12.89 2.71 -26.59
CA LEU A 202 13.79 1.62 -26.17
C LEU A 202 13.59 0.37 -27.02
N GLU A 203 12.35 0.04 -27.31
CA GLU A 203 11.96 -1.17 -28.02
C GLU A 203 12.48 -1.18 -29.46
N ARG A 204 12.50 -0.01 -30.10
CA ARG A 204 13.06 0.15 -31.44
C ARG A 204 14.58 -0.02 -31.41
N GLN A 205 15.26 0.61 -30.44
CA GLN A 205 16.70 0.47 -30.28
C GLN A 205 17.11 -0.97 -29.98
N MET A 206 16.34 -1.68 -29.14
CA MET A 206 16.54 -3.10 -28.86
C MET A 206 16.37 -3.96 -30.11
N ALA A 207 15.34 -3.70 -30.92
CA ALA A 207 15.14 -4.42 -32.19
C ALA A 207 16.29 -4.18 -33.18
N ASP A 208 16.76 -2.94 -33.28
CA ASP A 208 17.90 -2.59 -34.17
C ASP A 208 19.19 -3.28 -33.67
N ALA A 209 19.47 -3.27 -32.35
CA ALA A 209 20.63 -3.95 -31.76
C ALA A 209 20.59 -5.47 -31.96
N ILE A 210 19.43 -6.11 -31.78
CA ILE A 210 19.24 -7.54 -31.97
C ILE A 210 19.45 -7.90 -33.46
N ALA A 211 18.87 -7.14 -34.37
CA ALA A 211 19.03 -7.37 -35.81
C ALA A 211 20.48 -7.17 -36.26
N MET A 212 21.20 -6.19 -35.68
CA MET A 212 22.64 -6.00 -35.90
C MET A 212 23.44 -7.19 -35.38
N ALA A 213 23.20 -7.62 -34.14
CA ALA A 213 23.88 -8.74 -33.51
C ALA A 213 23.67 -10.06 -34.28
N LEU A 214 22.47 -10.32 -34.82
CA LEU A 214 22.17 -11.49 -35.66
C LEU A 214 22.96 -11.51 -36.93
N ARG A 215 23.27 -10.34 -37.51
CA ARG A 215 24.10 -10.23 -38.75
C ARG A 215 25.58 -10.36 -38.46
N ALA A 216 26.03 -9.81 -37.30
CA ALA A 216 27.45 -9.73 -36.95
C ALA A 216 28.00 -11.03 -36.37
N ASP A 217 27.21 -11.74 -35.59
CA ASP A 217 27.69 -12.84 -34.75
C ASP A 217 26.80 -14.08 -34.85
N PRO A 218 27.41 -15.29 -34.82
CA PRO A 218 26.67 -16.56 -34.81
C PRO A 218 26.11 -16.90 -33.43
N GLY A 219 25.06 -17.75 -33.40
CA GLY A 219 24.44 -18.25 -32.15
C GLY A 219 23.07 -17.63 -31.88
N SER A 220 22.40 -18.14 -30.85
CA SER A 220 21.12 -17.63 -30.38
C SER A 220 21.29 -16.38 -29.50
N VAL A 221 20.29 -15.52 -29.52
CA VAL A 221 20.27 -14.22 -28.78
C VAL A 221 19.35 -14.30 -27.58
N LEU A 222 19.81 -13.80 -26.44
CA LEU A 222 18.98 -13.51 -25.25
C LEU A 222 18.95 -11.99 -25.05
N ALA A 223 17.76 -11.40 -25.15
CA ALA A 223 17.58 -9.95 -25.03
C ALA A 223 16.82 -9.62 -23.74
N PHE A 224 17.37 -8.73 -22.91
CA PHE A 224 16.78 -8.32 -21.64
C PHE A 224 16.00 -7.01 -21.80
N LEU A 225 14.70 -7.06 -21.44
CA LEU A 225 13.73 -5.97 -21.52
C LEU A 225 13.00 -5.81 -20.18
N PRO A 226 12.52 -4.60 -19.80
CA PRO A 226 11.96 -4.37 -18.48
C PRO A 226 10.61 -5.05 -18.24
N GLY A 227 9.79 -5.27 -19.28
CA GLY A 227 8.46 -5.82 -19.09
C GLY A 227 7.82 -6.43 -20.33
N ALA A 228 6.66 -7.07 -20.14
CA ALA A 228 5.91 -7.75 -21.20
C ALA A 228 5.47 -6.82 -22.35
N ALA A 229 5.11 -5.57 -22.03
CA ALA A 229 4.71 -4.60 -23.04
C ALA A 229 5.88 -4.24 -23.97
N GLU A 230 7.06 -4.00 -23.40
CA GLU A 230 8.29 -3.73 -24.15
C GLU A 230 8.72 -4.95 -24.99
N ILE A 231 8.56 -6.15 -24.44
CA ILE A 231 8.82 -7.41 -25.18
C ILE A 231 7.92 -7.50 -26.40
N ARG A 232 6.60 -7.27 -26.25
CA ARG A 232 5.65 -7.33 -27.39
C ARG A 232 5.97 -6.28 -28.46
N ARG A 233 6.26 -5.04 -28.04
CA ARG A 233 6.63 -3.98 -28.99
C ARG A 233 7.94 -4.27 -29.71
N THR A 234 8.95 -4.77 -28.98
CA THR A 234 10.24 -5.19 -29.60
C THR A 234 10.03 -6.35 -30.56
N GLN A 235 9.18 -7.32 -30.22
CA GLN A 235 8.84 -8.44 -31.13
C GLN A 235 8.21 -7.93 -32.42
N ASN A 236 7.29 -6.99 -32.37
CA ASN A 236 6.68 -6.38 -33.55
C ASN A 236 7.74 -5.68 -34.43
N PHE A 237 8.59 -4.84 -33.81
CA PHE A 237 9.68 -4.20 -34.55
C PHE A 237 10.69 -5.19 -35.13
N LEU A 238 10.96 -6.32 -34.47
CA LEU A 238 11.86 -7.36 -34.97
C LEU A 238 11.27 -8.12 -36.18
N SER A 239 9.97 -8.41 -36.15
CA SER A 239 9.31 -9.10 -37.27
C SER A 239 9.37 -8.31 -38.58
N GLU A 240 9.50 -6.97 -38.50
CA GLU A 240 9.73 -6.10 -39.66
C GLU A 240 11.18 -6.08 -40.16
N ARG A 241 12.16 -6.53 -39.36
CA ARG A 241 13.61 -6.42 -39.64
C ARG A 241 14.29 -7.75 -39.88
N VAL A 242 13.75 -8.82 -39.34
CA VAL A 242 14.32 -10.18 -39.40
C VAL A 242 13.39 -11.05 -40.24
N HIS A 243 13.76 -11.20 -41.50
CA HIS A 243 13.02 -12.02 -42.49
C HIS A 243 13.63 -13.42 -42.71
N ASP A 244 14.69 -13.75 -41.94
CA ASP A 244 15.33 -15.05 -41.97
C ASP A 244 14.43 -16.11 -41.29
N ALA A 245 13.89 -17.04 -42.10
CA ALA A 245 13.04 -18.13 -41.63
C ALA A 245 13.77 -19.12 -40.68
N SER A 246 15.09 -19.09 -40.62
CA SER A 246 15.87 -19.89 -39.67
C SER A 246 15.91 -19.29 -38.27
N VAL A 247 15.45 -18.02 -38.08
CA VAL A 247 15.42 -17.31 -36.78
C VAL A 247 14.02 -17.34 -36.19
N GLU A 248 13.89 -17.97 -35.04
CA GLU A 248 12.66 -17.99 -34.25
C GLU A 248 12.70 -16.91 -33.16
N ILE A 249 11.68 -16.06 -33.08
CA ILE A 249 11.56 -15.01 -32.03
C ILE A 249 10.53 -15.46 -30.98
N VAL A 250 10.97 -15.66 -29.73
CA VAL A 250 10.14 -16.17 -28.65
C VAL A 250 10.17 -15.24 -27.43
N PRO A 251 9.01 -14.89 -26.85
CA PRO A 251 8.95 -14.15 -25.60
C PRO A 251 9.18 -15.05 -24.39
N LEU A 252 9.73 -14.48 -23.28
CA LEU A 252 9.92 -15.17 -22.00
C LEU A 252 9.67 -14.23 -20.83
N PHE A 253 8.51 -14.34 -20.20
CA PHE A 253 8.15 -13.62 -18.98
C PHE A 253 7.15 -14.41 -18.12
N GLY A 254 7.02 -14.09 -16.85
CA GLY A 254 6.32 -14.90 -15.84
C GLY A 254 4.83 -15.14 -16.08
N ALA A 255 4.15 -14.28 -16.86
CA ALA A 255 2.71 -14.40 -17.13
C ALA A 255 2.38 -15.32 -18.34
N LEU A 256 3.38 -15.84 -19.03
CA LEU A 256 3.17 -16.76 -20.16
C LEU A 256 2.75 -18.15 -19.68
N GLU A 257 2.06 -18.89 -20.55
CA GLU A 257 1.76 -20.29 -20.34
C GLU A 257 3.02 -21.15 -20.28
N ALA A 258 2.98 -22.22 -19.49
CA ALA A 258 4.14 -23.12 -19.29
C ALA A 258 4.73 -23.64 -20.60
N ALA A 259 3.88 -24.07 -21.55
CA ALA A 259 4.34 -24.58 -22.86
C ALA A 259 5.13 -23.53 -23.68
N VAL A 260 4.75 -22.24 -23.58
CA VAL A 260 5.46 -21.16 -24.26
C VAL A 260 6.79 -20.89 -23.57
N GLN A 261 6.82 -20.94 -22.24
CA GLN A 261 8.05 -20.80 -21.45
C GLN A 261 9.01 -21.95 -21.72
N ASP A 262 8.54 -23.20 -21.74
CA ASP A 262 9.34 -24.39 -22.03
C ASP A 262 9.94 -24.31 -23.46
N ARG A 263 9.16 -23.84 -24.44
CA ARG A 263 9.66 -23.59 -25.81
C ARG A 263 10.75 -22.52 -25.85
N ALA A 264 10.65 -21.46 -25.03
CA ALA A 264 11.68 -20.42 -24.97
C ALA A 264 12.99 -20.95 -24.35
N ILE A 265 12.90 -21.84 -23.36
CA ILE A 265 14.06 -22.42 -22.65
C ILE A 265 14.74 -23.52 -23.47
N ALA A 266 13.99 -24.33 -24.21
CA ALA A 266 14.52 -25.43 -25.03
C ALA A 266 15.56 -24.93 -26.05
N PRO A 267 16.61 -25.74 -26.39
CA PRO A 267 17.59 -25.36 -27.40
C PRO A 267 16.94 -25.14 -28.76
N ALA A 268 17.56 -24.30 -29.58
CA ALA A 268 17.15 -24.16 -30.98
C ALA A 268 17.42 -25.46 -31.76
N PRO A 269 16.52 -25.90 -32.66
CA PRO A 269 16.79 -27.02 -33.55
C PRO A 269 18.07 -26.81 -34.36
N LYS A 270 18.73 -27.91 -34.74
CA LYS A 270 19.97 -27.85 -35.58
C LYS A 270 19.73 -26.99 -36.82
N GLY A 271 20.65 -26.08 -37.09
CA GLY A 271 20.57 -25.15 -38.21
C GLY A 271 19.64 -23.98 -38.06
N ARG A 272 18.98 -23.82 -36.88
CA ARG A 272 18.14 -22.69 -36.56
C ARG A 272 18.75 -21.85 -35.44
N ARG A 273 18.36 -20.59 -35.36
CA ARG A 273 18.72 -19.63 -34.31
C ARG A 273 17.48 -19.18 -33.58
N LYS A 274 17.62 -18.83 -32.29
CA LYS A 274 16.53 -18.34 -31.49
C LYS A 274 16.85 -16.96 -30.95
N VAL A 275 15.88 -16.08 -30.96
CA VAL A 275 15.90 -14.80 -30.24
C VAL A 275 14.90 -14.88 -29.09
N VAL A 276 15.40 -14.96 -27.88
CA VAL A 276 14.57 -14.97 -26.65
C VAL A 276 14.49 -13.55 -26.11
N LEU A 277 13.28 -12.96 -26.10
CA LEU A 277 13.00 -11.66 -25.52
C LEU A 277 12.53 -11.87 -24.08
N ALA A 278 13.36 -11.54 -23.09
CA ALA A 278 13.13 -11.90 -21.69
C ALA A 278 13.09 -10.69 -20.76
N THR A 279 12.36 -10.82 -19.66
CA THR A 279 12.51 -9.97 -18.48
C THR A 279 13.65 -10.50 -17.59
N SER A 280 13.81 -9.93 -16.38
CA SER A 280 14.73 -10.43 -15.35
C SER A 280 14.55 -11.92 -15.00
N ILE A 281 13.48 -12.58 -15.45
CA ILE A 281 13.26 -14.02 -15.25
C ILE A 281 14.40 -14.89 -15.80
N ALA A 282 15.12 -14.39 -16.81
CA ALA A 282 16.24 -15.09 -17.43
C ALA A 282 17.61 -14.66 -16.86
N GLU A 283 17.67 -13.86 -15.80
CA GLU A 283 18.93 -13.40 -15.18
C GLU A 283 19.65 -14.51 -14.41
N THR A 284 18.90 -15.32 -13.63
CA THR A 284 19.47 -16.24 -12.66
C THR A 284 19.12 -17.72 -12.94
N SER A 285 18.18 -18.28 -12.29
CA SER A 285 17.89 -19.72 -12.14
C SER A 285 17.56 -20.50 -13.41
N LEU A 286 17.33 -19.86 -14.58
CA LEU A 286 17.00 -20.54 -15.83
C LEU A 286 18.21 -20.69 -16.78
N THR A 287 18.49 -21.88 -17.26
CA THR A 287 19.50 -22.10 -18.30
C THR A 287 18.80 -22.21 -19.66
N ILE A 288 19.05 -21.22 -20.52
CA ILE A 288 18.64 -21.28 -21.93
C ILE A 288 19.82 -21.78 -22.74
N GLU A 289 19.68 -22.95 -23.30
CA GLU A 289 20.79 -23.61 -24.05
C GLU A 289 21.06 -22.93 -25.40
N GLY A 290 22.33 -22.84 -25.77
CA GLY A 290 22.77 -22.31 -27.07
C GLY A 290 22.75 -20.76 -27.16
N VAL A 291 22.57 -20.05 -26.06
CA VAL A 291 22.73 -18.59 -26.03
C VAL A 291 24.21 -18.23 -26.07
N ARG A 292 24.57 -17.48 -27.12
CA ARG A 292 25.93 -16.96 -27.35
C ARG A 292 25.96 -15.44 -27.38
N ILE A 293 24.82 -14.81 -27.62
CA ILE A 293 24.70 -13.36 -27.72
C ILE A 293 23.72 -12.87 -26.65
N VAL A 294 24.13 -11.86 -25.91
CA VAL A 294 23.24 -11.12 -24.99
C VAL A 294 23.05 -9.71 -25.50
N VAL A 295 21.82 -9.21 -25.51
CA VAL A 295 21.50 -7.79 -25.76
C VAL A 295 20.78 -7.25 -24.53
N ASP A 296 21.42 -6.29 -23.86
CA ASP A 296 20.94 -5.79 -22.56
C ASP A 296 20.47 -4.33 -22.67
N SER A 297 19.21 -4.09 -22.34
CA SER A 297 18.63 -2.73 -22.30
C SER A 297 19.16 -1.86 -21.14
N GLY A 298 19.80 -2.45 -20.13
CA GLY A 298 20.28 -1.79 -18.94
C GLY A 298 19.20 -1.36 -17.94
N VAL A 299 17.95 -1.79 -18.15
CA VAL A 299 16.82 -1.47 -17.28
C VAL A 299 16.10 -2.72 -16.78
N ALA A 300 15.44 -2.57 -15.65
CA ALA A 300 14.60 -3.61 -15.05
C ALA A 300 13.32 -2.95 -14.52
N ARG A 301 12.27 -3.76 -14.32
CA ARG A 301 11.03 -3.33 -13.68
C ARG A 301 10.94 -3.97 -12.32
N VAL A 302 10.88 -3.14 -11.29
CA VAL A 302 10.83 -3.57 -9.89
C VAL A 302 9.54 -3.10 -9.23
N PRO A 303 8.94 -3.91 -8.35
CA PRO A 303 7.87 -3.43 -7.48
C PRO A 303 8.46 -2.48 -6.43
N ARG A 304 7.80 -1.35 -6.18
CA ARG A 304 8.12 -0.41 -5.14
C ARG A 304 6.85 -0.03 -4.39
N TYR A 305 6.85 -0.27 -3.11
CA TYR A 305 5.77 0.12 -2.22
C TYR A 305 5.95 1.58 -1.80
N GLU A 306 4.88 2.35 -1.89
CA GLU A 306 4.83 3.74 -1.44
C GLU A 306 3.98 3.79 -0.15
N PRO A 307 4.59 3.89 1.05
CA PRO A 307 3.90 3.87 2.33
C PRO A 307 2.81 4.94 2.46
N ASP A 308 3.11 6.16 2.04
CA ASP A 308 2.17 7.30 2.11
C ASP A 308 0.85 7.03 1.36
N ILE A 309 0.81 6.01 0.51
CA ILE A 309 -0.32 5.72 -0.36
C ILE A 309 -0.83 4.28 -0.26
N GLY A 310 -0.12 3.42 0.48
CA GLY A 310 -0.48 2.02 0.61
C GLY A 310 -0.51 1.25 -0.72
N LEU A 311 0.34 1.61 -1.68
CA LEU A 311 0.34 1.07 -3.03
C LEU A 311 1.72 0.58 -3.47
N THR A 312 1.74 -0.60 -4.09
CA THR A 312 2.91 -1.08 -4.80
C THR A 312 2.85 -0.66 -6.27
N ARG A 313 3.84 0.12 -6.71
CA ARG A 313 4.01 0.54 -8.11
C ARG A 313 5.09 -0.28 -8.78
N LEU A 314 4.91 -0.53 -10.08
CA LEU A 314 5.98 -1.09 -10.91
C LEU A 314 6.79 0.07 -11.52
N GLU A 315 7.98 0.25 -11.00
CA GLU A 315 8.91 1.27 -11.47
C GLU A 315 9.94 0.67 -12.43
N THR A 316 10.23 1.38 -13.53
CA THR A 316 11.34 1.02 -14.42
C THR A 316 12.59 1.75 -13.93
N VAL A 317 13.57 0.97 -13.46
CA VAL A 317 14.82 1.46 -12.90
C VAL A 317 16.01 0.99 -13.72
N ARG A 318 17.16 1.62 -13.55
CA ARG A 318 18.43 1.08 -14.08
C ARG A 318 18.76 -0.22 -13.33
N ALA A 319 19.13 -1.26 -14.08
CA ALA A 319 19.57 -2.51 -13.49
C ALA A 319 20.89 -2.30 -12.71
N SER A 320 21.07 -3.04 -11.62
CA SER A 320 22.30 -2.99 -10.84
C SER A 320 23.49 -3.55 -11.63
N ARG A 321 24.72 -3.21 -11.19
CA ARG A 321 25.94 -3.75 -11.80
C ARG A 321 25.98 -5.27 -11.70
N ALA A 322 25.63 -5.85 -10.55
CA ALA A 322 25.53 -7.29 -10.38
C ALA A 322 24.55 -7.92 -11.37
N ALA A 323 23.37 -7.31 -11.58
CA ALA A 323 22.37 -7.81 -12.53
C ALA A 323 22.85 -7.76 -13.98
N VAL A 324 23.43 -6.63 -14.44
CA VAL A 324 23.94 -6.54 -15.84
C VAL A 324 25.15 -7.45 -16.08
N ASP A 325 25.94 -7.74 -15.05
CA ASP A 325 27.05 -8.70 -15.16
C ASP A 325 26.56 -10.16 -15.16
N GLN A 326 25.50 -10.49 -14.42
CA GLN A 326 24.82 -11.77 -14.52
C GLN A 326 24.19 -11.98 -15.90
N ARG A 327 23.51 -10.95 -16.47
CA ARG A 327 22.97 -10.97 -17.82
C ARG A 327 24.08 -11.23 -18.83
N ARG A 328 25.20 -10.51 -18.74
CA ARG A 328 26.38 -10.71 -19.58
C ARG A 328 26.89 -12.14 -19.51
N GLY A 329 26.99 -12.70 -18.32
CA GLY A 329 27.48 -14.07 -18.09
C GLY A 329 26.64 -15.16 -18.78
N ARG A 330 25.40 -14.84 -19.19
CA ARG A 330 24.55 -15.77 -19.96
C ARG A 330 25.12 -16.13 -21.33
N ALA A 331 25.89 -15.22 -21.96
CA ALA A 331 26.53 -15.47 -23.24
C ALA A 331 27.77 -16.41 -23.13
N GLY A 332 28.43 -16.47 -21.96
CA GLY A 332 29.68 -17.26 -21.77
C GLY A 332 29.50 -18.59 -21.04
N ARG A 333 28.32 -19.20 -21.08
CA ARG A 333 28.08 -20.46 -20.33
C ARG A 333 28.69 -21.71 -20.95
N THR A 334 28.61 -21.85 -22.26
CA THR A 334 29.01 -23.06 -22.96
C THR A 334 30.20 -22.82 -23.89
N GLU A 335 30.39 -21.60 -24.35
CA GLU A 335 31.42 -21.18 -25.31
C GLU A 335 31.67 -19.67 -25.19
N PRO A 336 32.73 -19.08 -25.76
CA PRO A 336 32.93 -17.64 -25.83
C PRO A 336 31.75 -16.91 -26.43
N GLY A 337 31.30 -15.83 -25.82
CA GLY A 337 30.11 -15.10 -26.20
C GLY A 337 30.31 -13.61 -26.32
N ILE A 338 29.21 -12.89 -26.63
CA ILE A 338 29.21 -11.46 -26.89
C ILE A 338 28.02 -10.83 -26.16
N CYS A 339 28.26 -9.70 -25.50
CA CYS A 339 27.22 -8.92 -24.82
C CYS A 339 27.15 -7.50 -25.42
N TYR A 340 26.02 -7.15 -25.97
CA TYR A 340 25.69 -5.81 -26.43
C TYR A 340 24.93 -5.06 -25.35
N ARG A 341 25.47 -3.91 -24.90
CA ARG A 341 24.89 -3.05 -23.88
C ARG A 341 24.38 -1.74 -24.51
N LEU A 342 23.11 -1.42 -24.28
CA LEU A 342 22.46 -0.21 -24.83
C LEU A 342 22.71 1.01 -23.93
N TRP A 343 23.93 1.22 -23.52
CA TRP A 343 24.39 2.42 -22.80
C TRP A 343 25.88 2.61 -23.03
N ASP A 344 26.44 3.75 -22.58
CA ASP A 344 27.86 4.07 -22.74
C ASP A 344 28.69 3.43 -21.60
N GLU A 345 29.88 2.98 -21.89
CA GLU A 345 30.74 2.25 -20.96
C GLU A 345 30.92 2.98 -19.61
N PRO A 346 31.20 4.31 -19.55
CA PRO A 346 31.36 5.02 -18.27
C PRO A 346 30.11 4.95 -17.38
N GLN A 347 28.95 4.81 -17.95
CA GLN A 347 27.70 4.70 -17.19
C GLN A 347 27.62 3.41 -16.35
N THR A 348 28.39 2.38 -16.69
CA THR A 348 28.46 1.14 -15.92
C THR A 348 28.99 1.38 -14.50
N ALA A 349 29.95 2.29 -14.33
CA ALA A 349 30.50 2.65 -13.02
C ALA A 349 29.48 3.34 -12.12
N SER A 350 28.50 4.03 -12.69
CA SER A 350 27.44 4.73 -11.95
C SER A 350 26.23 3.85 -11.57
N LEU A 351 26.21 2.58 -11.98
CA LEU A 351 25.16 1.65 -11.58
C LEU A 351 25.31 1.28 -10.09
N ALA A 352 24.19 1.14 -9.39
CA ALA A 352 24.17 0.58 -8.05
C ALA A 352 24.88 -0.78 -8.03
N ALA A 353 25.66 -1.07 -7.01
CA ALA A 353 26.42 -2.32 -6.95
C ALA A 353 25.52 -3.56 -7.00
N TYR A 354 24.43 -3.54 -6.20
CA TYR A 354 23.45 -4.61 -6.06
C TYR A 354 22.03 -4.07 -6.20
N THR A 355 21.09 -4.95 -6.47
CA THR A 355 19.65 -4.64 -6.42
C THR A 355 19.24 -4.39 -4.97
N GLN A 356 18.39 -3.40 -4.74
CA GLN A 356 17.87 -3.10 -3.40
C GLN A 356 17.08 -4.30 -2.87
N PRO A 357 17.34 -4.76 -1.63
CA PRO A 357 16.55 -5.82 -0.99
C PRO A 357 15.06 -5.47 -0.94
N GLU A 358 14.21 -6.45 -1.18
CA GLU A 358 12.75 -6.24 -1.26
C GLU A 358 12.17 -5.74 0.06
N ILE A 359 12.73 -6.17 1.20
CA ILE A 359 12.34 -5.75 2.55
C ILE A 359 12.38 -4.22 2.75
N LEU A 360 13.21 -3.51 1.97
CA LEU A 360 13.34 -2.05 2.03
C LEU A 360 12.33 -1.31 1.16
N SER A 361 11.56 -2.02 0.32
CA SER A 361 10.69 -1.40 -0.68
C SER A 361 9.33 -2.09 -0.88
N ALA A 362 9.06 -3.19 -0.19
CA ALA A 362 7.79 -3.94 -0.27
C ALA A 362 6.76 -3.47 0.78
N ASP A 363 5.50 -3.88 0.58
CA ASP A 363 4.46 -3.87 1.61
C ASP A 363 4.83 -4.90 2.69
N LEU A 364 4.95 -4.44 3.93
CA LEU A 364 5.35 -5.26 5.07
C LEU A 364 4.18 -5.86 5.86
N SER A 365 2.93 -5.69 5.40
CA SER A 365 1.76 -6.16 6.16
C SER A 365 1.76 -7.69 6.34
N SER A 366 2.10 -8.45 5.31
CA SER A 366 2.24 -9.92 5.43
C SER A 366 3.40 -10.30 6.35
N LEU A 367 4.55 -9.63 6.23
CA LEU A 367 5.71 -9.85 7.10
C LEU A 367 5.35 -9.62 8.59
N VAL A 368 4.71 -8.50 8.90
CA VAL A 368 4.33 -8.17 10.29
C VAL A 368 3.33 -9.18 10.85
N LEU A 369 2.38 -9.66 10.03
CA LEU A 369 1.43 -10.68 10.44
C LEU A 369 2.11 -12.03 10.70
N ASP A 370 3.08 -12.42 9.86
CA ASP A 370 3.87 -13.64 10.02
C ASP A 370 4.77 -13.58 11.26
N LEU A 371 5.41 -12.44 11.53
CA LEU A 371 6.20 -12.21 12.74
C LEU A 371 5.33 -12.24 14.01
N ALA A 372 4.12 -11.66 13.97
CA ALA A 372 3.17 -11.74 15.06
C ALA A 372 2.71 -13.19 15.34
N GLN A 373 2.54 -14.01 14.30
CA GLN A 373 2.28 -15.44 14.42
C GLN A 373 3.47 -16.19 15.04
N TRP A 374 4.70 -15.81 14.70
CA TRP A 374 5.92 -16.35 15.31
C TRP A 374 6.10 -15.93 16.77
N GLY A 375 5.30 -14.99 17.26
CA GLY A 375 5.39 -14.46 18.62
C GLY A 375 6.30 -13.24 18.77
N VAL A 376 6.73 -12.65 17.66
CA VAL A 376 7.64 -11.50 17.62
C VAL A 376 6.85 -10.23 17.29
N SER A 377 6.80 -9.31 18.25
CA SER A 377 6.18 -7.99 18.07
C SER A 377 7.16 -6.92 17.55
N ASP A 378 8.45 -7.06 17.85
CA ASP A 378 9.50 -6.17 17.36
C ASP A 378 10.48 -6.92 16.45
N PRO A 379 10.47 -6.63 15.12
CA PRO A 379 11.39 -7.23 14.16
C PRO A 379 12.88 -7.03 14.50
N ALA A 380 13.21 -5.99 15.28
CA ALA A 380 14.60 -5.72 15.68
C ALA A 380 15.16 -6.79 16.63
N SER A 381 14.31 -7.61 17.25
CA SER A 381 14.75 -8.76 18.08
C SER A 381 15.27 -9.93 17.24
N LEU A 382 15.02 -9.94 15.94
CA LEU A 382 15.48 -10.96 15.01
C LEU A 382 16.66 -10.46 14.16
N ALA A 383 17.52 -11.38 13.77
CA ALA A 383 18.73 -11.07 13.01
C ALA A 383 18.45 -10.91 11.50
N PHE A 384 17.77 -9.84 11.11
CA PHE A 384 17.62 -9.50 9.69
C PHE A 384 18.94 -8.99 9.09
N LEU A 385 19.25 -9.39 7.85
CA LEU A 385 20.42 -8.89 7.14
C LEU A 385 20.32 -7.39 6.82
N ASP A 386 19.12 -6.93 6.48
CA ASP A 386 18.74 -5.52 6.39
C ASP A 386 17.44 -5.32 7.19
N SER A 387 17.45 -4.36 8.11
CA SER A 387 16.30 -4.11 8.97
C SER A 387 15.13 -3.51 8.18
N PRO A 388 13.89 -3.97 8.40
CA PRO A 388 12.72 -3.39 7.76
C PRO A 388 12.53 -1.91 8.17
N PRO A 389 12.14 -1.01 7.23
CA PRO A 389 11.99 0.42 7.50
C PRO A 389 10.91 0.71 8.55
N ALA A 390 11.22 1.53 9.56
CA ALA A 390 10.29 1.88 10.63
C ALA A 390 8.96 2.53 10.14
N PRO A 391 8.95 3.43 9.14
CA PRO A 391 7.70 3.96 8.60
C PRO A 391 6.79 2.88 7.98
N ALA A 392 7.35 1.95 7.21
CA ALA A 392 6.61 0.86 6.59
C ALA A 392 6.07 -0.14 7.64
N LEU A 393 6.84 -0.41 8.71
CA LEU A 393 6.37 -1.23 9.83
C LEU A 393 5.20 -0.55 10.58
N LYS A 394 5.28 0.76 10.80
CA LYS A 394 4.22 1.51 11.46
C LYS A 394 2.92 1.44 10.68
N GLU A 395 2.99 1.63 9.38
CA GLU A 395 1.84 1.55 8.47
C GLU A 395 1.27 0.14 8.42
N ALA A 396 2.11 -0.89 8.25
CA ALA A 396 1.67 -2.28 8.26
C ALA A 396 0.94 -2.66 9.56
N ARG A 397 1.45 -2.20 10.72
CA ARG A 397 0.78 -2.41 12.02
C ARG A 397 -0.55 -1.67 12.11
N SER A 398 -0.62 -0.42 11.60
CA SER A 398 -1.88 0.34 11.58
C SER A 398 -2.93 -0.40 10.76
N LEU A 399 -2.57 -0.78 9.54
CA LEU A 399 -3.44 -1.56 8.67
C LEU A 399 -3.92 -2.86 9.33
N LEU A 400 -3.02 -3.64 9.93
CA LEU A 400 -3.38 -4.91 10.54
C LEU A 400 -4.29 -4.75 11.78
N ARG A 401 -4.16 -3.63 12.53
CA ARG A 401 -5.10 -3.29 13.60
C ARG A 401 -6.46 -2.89 13.05
N GLU A 402 -6.52 -2.10 12.00
CA GLU A 402 -7.76 -1.74 11.31
C GLU A 402 -8.50 -2.99 10.76
N LEU A 403 -7.73 -3.96 10.25
CA LEU A 403 -8.27 -5.26 9.82
C LEU A 403 -8.61 -6.19 11.01
N GLY A 404 -8.40 -5.80 12.25
CA GLY A 404 -8.61 -6.65 13.42
C GLY A 404 -7.64 -7.83 13.54
N ALA A 405 -6.59 -7.86 12.73
CA ALA A 405 -5.60 -8.94 12.69
C ALA A 405 -4.59 -8.87 13.85
N LEU A 406 -4.34 -7.69 14.39
CA LEU A 406 -3.51 -7.44 15.57
C LEU A 406 -4.31 -6.73 16.65
N ASP A 407 -4.03 -7.05 17.90
CA ASP A 407 -4.52 -6.31 19.06
C ASP A 407 -3.71 -5.01 19.31
N ALA A 408 -4.06 -4.29 20.39
CA ALA A 408 -3.37 -3.06 20.78
C ALA A 408 -1.88 -3.28 21.11
N ASP A 409 -1.54 -4.46 21.63
CA ASP A 409 -0.16 -4.84 22.00
C ASP A 409 0.64 -5.37 20.80
N GLY A 410 0.01 -5.47 19.61
CA GLY A 410 0.62 -6.00 18.39
C GLY A 410 0.69 -7.52 18.31
N ARG A 411 -0.06 -8.23 19.15
CA ARG A 411 -0.18 -9.68 19.10
C ARG A 411 -1.23 -10.10 18.07
N ILE A 412 -1.01 -11.27 17.46
CA ILE A 412 -1.96 -11.80 16.49
C ILE A 412 -3.28 -12.22 17.17
N THR A 413 -4.39 -11.78 16.61
CA THR A 413 -5.74 -12.14 17.07
C THR A 413 -6.21 -13.48 16.48
N GLY A 414 -7.38 -13.98 16.89
CA GLY A 414 -8.07 -15.08 16.20
C GLY A 414 -8.34 -14.75 14.73
N GLU A 415 -8.84 -13.53 14.46
CA GLU A 415 -9.06 -13.01 13.12
C GLU A 415 -7.74 -12.97 12.30
N GLY A 416 -6.65 -12.48 12.90
CA GLY A 416 -5.34 -12.44 12.26
C GLY A 416 -4.84 -13.82 11.83
N ARG A 417 -5.09 -14.86 12.64
CA ARG A 417 -4.75 -16.25 12.28
C ARG A 417 -5.56 -16.73 11.09
N SER A 418 -6.85 -16.46 11.06
CA SER A 418 -7.71 -16.80 9.92
C SER A 418 -7.29 -16.09 8.64
N LEU A 419 -6.94 -14.79 8.72
CA LEU A 419 -6.42 -14.05 7.57
C LEU A 419 -5.11 -14.64 7.04
N ARG A 420 -4.19 -14.98 7.96
CA ARG A 420 -2.90 -15.58 7.61
C ARG A 420 -3.04 -16.95 6.94
N ALA A 421 -3.95 -17.78 7.43
CA ALA A 421 -4.16 -19.14 6.93
C ALA A 421 -4.43 -19.16 5.41
N LEU A 422 -5.07 -18.13 4.85
CA LEU A 422 -5.39 -18.05 3.42
C LEU A 422 -4.16 -17.85 2.51
N ALA A 423 -3.00 -17.47 3.04
CA ALA A 423 -1.79 -17.15 2.27
C ALA A 423 -2.01 -16.10 1.16
N LEU A 424 -2.73 -15.09 1.52
CA LEU A 424 -3.01 -13.92 0.70
C LEU A 424 -2.51 -12.66 1.42
N PRO A 425 -2.29 -11.56 0.70
CA PRO A 425 -2.16 -10.26 1.33
C PRO A 425 -3.32 -10.02 2.30
N PRO A 426 -3.10 -9.48 3.52
CA PRO A 426 -4.11 -9.39 4.57
C PRO A 426 -5.42 -8.71 4.13
N ARG A 427 -5.34 -7.69 3.26
CA ARG A 427 -6.52 -7.02 2.67
C ARG A 427 -7.38 -7.99 1.86
N LEU A 428 -6.78 -8.84 1.02
CA LEU A 428 -7.52 -9.81 0.19
C LEU A 428 -8.05 -10.97 1.03
N ALA A 429 -7.31 -11.40 2.04
CA ALA A 429 -7.79 -12.37 3.00
C ALA A 429 -9.04 -11.84 3.73
N ARG A 430 -9.01 -10.59 4.20
CA ARG A 430 -10.14 -9.92 4.85
C ARG A 430 -11.37 -9.89 3.94
N MET A 431 -11.17 -9.54 2.67
CA MET A 431 -12.25 -9.56 1.67
C MET A 431 -12.98 -10.90 1.63
N ILE A 432 -12.22 -12.01 1.58
CA ILE A 432 -12.84 -13.36 1.52
C ILE A 432 -13.59 -13.67 2.81
N VAL A 433 -12.98 -13.41 3.97
CA VAL A 433 -13.59 -13.69 5.28
C VAL A 433 -14.88 -12.88 5.47
N ASP A 434 -14.88 -11.58 5.20
CA ASP A 434 -16.10 -10.76 5.36
C ASP A 434 -17.17 -11.10 4.34
N SER A 435 -16.78 -11.44 3.11
CA SER A 435 -17.72 -11.86 2.08
C SER A 435 -18.32 -13.26 2.37
N ASP A 436 -17.57 -14.17 2.98
CA ASP A 436 -18.08 -15.48 3.38
C ASP A 436 -19.17 -15.37 4.46
N ARG A 437 -19.01 -14.44 5.39
CA ARG A 437 -20.04 -14.10 6.40
C ARG A 437 -21.36 -13.65 5.77
N LEU A 438 -21.30 -13.11 4.54
CA LEU A 438 -22.44 -12.70 3.73
C LEU A 438 -22.86 -13.76 2.70
N GLY A 439 -22.23 -14.96 2.69
CA GLY A 439 -22.50 -16.03 1.75
C GLY A 439 -21.86 -15.91 0.37
N ALA A 440 -20.94 -14.93 0.17
CA ALA A 440 -20.27 -14.65 -1.11
C ALA A 440 -18.77 -15.00 -1.11
N GLY A 441 -18.33 -15.91 -0.21
CA GLY A 441 -16.92 -16.30 -0.07
C GLY A 441 -16.28 -16.84 -1.35
N GLU A 442 -17.02 -17.62 -2.14
CA GLU A 442 -16.52 -18.15 -3.42
C GLU A 442 -16.25 -17.04 -4.44
N GLN A 443 -17.15 -16.07 -4.57
CA GLN A 443 -16.97 -14.94 -5.48
C GLN A 443 -15.78 -14.07 -5.05
N ALA A 444 -15.65 -13.79 -3.75
CA ALA A 444 -14.54 -13.02 -3.20
C ALA A 444 -13.19 -13.74 -3.44
N ALA A 445 -13.16 -15.07 -3.33
CA ALA A 445 -11.98 -15.86 -3.64
C ALA A 445 -11.63 -15.82 -5.15
N GLU A 446 -12.61 -15.78 -6.04
CA GLU A 446 -12.39 -15.56 -7.47
C GLU A 446 -11.81 -14.16 -7.75
N ILE A 447 -12.31 -13.10 -7.07
CA ILE A 447 -11.76 -11.76 -7.12
C ILE A 447 -10.29 -11.77 -6.67
N ALA A 448 -9.99 -12.41 -5.54
CA ALA A 448 -8.62 -12.53 -5.04
C ALA A 448 -7.69 -13.25 -6.03
N ALA A 449 -8.17 -14.29 -6.73
CA ALA A 449 -7.40 -14.98 -7.77
C ALA A 449 -7.08 -14.06 -8.96
N VAL A 450 -8.05 -13.29 -9.43
CA VAL A 450 -7.87 -12.32 -10.53
C VAL A 450 -6.90 -11.20 -10.14
N LEU A 451 -6.95 -10.72 -8.88
CA LEU A 451 -6.08 -9.66 -8.38
C LEU A 451 -4.64 -10.13 -8.13
N THR A 452 -4.45 -11.38 -7.70
CA THR A 452 -3.10 -11.92 -7.39
C THR A 452 -2.36 -12.43 -8.62
N GLU A 453 -3.06 -12.88 -9.65
CA GLU A 453 -2.47 -13.48 -10.84
C GLU A 453 -2.66 -12.57 -12.07
N ARG A 454 -1.61 -11.82 -12.42
CA ARG A 454 -1.64 -10.88 -13.54
C ARG A 454 -2.07 -11.55 -14.85
N GLY A 455 -3.01 -10.88 -15.54
CA GLY A 455 -3.49 -11.32 -16.87
C GLY A 455 -4.59 -12.37 -16.82
N LEU A 456 -5.07 -12.80 -15.64
CA LEU A 456 -6.31 -13.55 -15.55
C LEU A 456 -7.51 -12.62 -15.83
N GLY A 457 -8.46 -13.08 -16.61
CA GLY A 457 -9.63 -12.29 -16.96
C GLY A 457 -9.37 -11.12 -17.90
N GLY A 458 -8.19 -11.04 -18.55
CA GLY A 458 -7.87 -10.01 -19.54
C GLY A 458 -7.47 -8.65 -18.94
N ASP A 459 -7.61 -7.59 -19.75
CA ASP A 459 -7.07 -6.25 -19.45
C ASP A 459 -8.18 -5.19 -19.21
N SER A 460 -9.46 -5.58 -19.05
CA SER A 460 -10.55 -4.64 -18.78
C SER A 460 -10.32 -3.88 -17.47
N VAL A 461 -10.68 -2.60 -17.43
CA VAL A 461 -10.71 -1.81 -16.19
C VAL A 461 -11.91 -2.16 -15.30
N ASP A 462 -12.90 -2.83 -15.87
CA ASP A 462 -14.09 -3.32 -15.20
C ASP A 462 -13.83 -4.72 -14.64
N LEU A 463 -13.92 -4.88 -13.30
CA LEU A 463 -13.66 -6.13 -12.61
C LEU A 463 -14.70 -7.20 -12.95
N ASP A 464 -15.98 -6.82 -13.12
CA ASP A 464 -17.03 -7.77 -13.48
C ASP A 464 -16.75 -8.42 -14.84
N VAL A 465 -16.29 -7.63 -15.81
CA VAL A 465 -15.87 -8.14 -17.12
C VAL A 465 -14.67 -9.10 -16.99
N ARG A 466 -13.70 -8.79 -16.12
CA ARG A 466 -12.55 -9.70 -15.88
C ARG A 466 -12.98 -10.99 -15.21
N LEU A 467 -13.89 -10.94 -14.25
CA LEU A 467 -14.44 -12.14 -13.60
C LEU A 467 -15.18 -13.04 -14.58
N ASP A 468 -16.00 -12.46 -15.44
CA ASP A 468 -16.71 -13.22 -16.47
C ASP A 468 -15.75 -13.91 -17.45
N GLN A 469 -14.70 -13.23 -17.86
CA GLN A 469 -13.66 -13.84 -18.72
C GLN A 469 -12.88 -14.92 -17.97
N PHE A 470 -12.52 -14.70 -16.70
CA PHE A 470 -11.86 -15.69 -15.86
C PHE A 470 -12.69 -16.97 -15.67
N ARG A 471 -13.99 -16.85 -15.44
CA ARG A 471 -14.91 -17.98 -15.31
C ARG A 471 -15.00 -18.81 -16.59
N ARG A 472 -14.90 -18.17 -17.76
CA ARG A 472 -14.92 -18.81 -19.08
C ARG A 472 -13.56 -19.35 -19.53
N ASP A 473 -12.47 -18.97 -18.85
CA ASP A 473 -11.11 -19.39 -19.21
C ASP A 473 -10.93 -20.90 -18.95
N ARG A 474 -10.77 -21.69 -20.03
CA ARG A 474 -10.55 -23.14 -19.99
C ARG A 474 -9.07 -23.53 -20.03
N SER A 475 -8.15 -22.57 -20.02
CA SER A 475 -6.72 -22.86 -19.99
C SER A 475 -6.33 -23.61 -18.71
N PRO A 476 -5.25 -24.39 -18.72
CA PRO A 476 -4.72 -25.03 -17.53
C PRO A 476 -4.45 -24.02 -16.39
N ARG A 477 -4.04 -22.82 -16.74
CA ARG A 477 -3.80 -21.71 -15.79
C ARG A 477 -5.11 -21.22 -15.16
N GLY A 478 -6.14 -20.95 -15.96
CA GLY A 478 -7.46 -20.55 -15.47
C GLY A 478 -8.07 -21.62 -14.56
N SER A 479 -7.96 -22.89 -14.97
CA SER A 479 -8.45 -24.04 -14.17
C SER A 479 -7.72 -24.16 -12.84
N SER A 480 -6.39 -24.02 -12.81
CA SER A 480 -5.59 -24.06 -11.58
C SER A 480 -5.92 -22.87 -10.65
N ALA A 481 -6.17 -21.67 -11.19
CA ALA A 481 -6.53 -20.51 -10.41
C ALA A 481 -7.94 -20.65 -9.79
N ARG A 482 -8.91 -21.20 -10.52
CA ARG A 482 -10.23 -21.51 -9.96
C ARG A 482 -10.16 -22.57 -8.85
N ALA A 483 -9.38 -23.63 -9.05
CA ALA A 483 -9.16 -24.63 -8.00
C ALA A 483 -8.49 -24.03 -6.74
N LEU A 484 -7.65 -23.00 -6.90
CA LEU A 484 -7.07 -22.26 -5.79
C LEU A 484 -8.12 -21.38 -5.08
N ALA A 485 -8.94 -20.67 -5.84
CA ALA A 485 -10.04 -19.87 -5.30
C ALA A 485 -11.02 -20.73 -4.47
N GLN A 486 -11.41 -21.88 -5.01
CA GLN A 486 -12.25 -22.84 -4.31
C GLN A 486 -11.63 -23.34 -2.99
N ARG A 487 -10.30 -23.57 -2.97
CA ARG A 487 -9.60 -23.95 -1.72
C ARG A 487 -9.64 -22.83 -0.68
N TRP A 488 -9.43 -21.57 -1.07
CA TRP A 488 -9.53 -20.43 -0.15
C TRP A 488 -10.95 -20.31 0.43
N ALA A 489 -11.98 -20.37 -0.41
CA ALA A 489 -13.36 -20.32 0.04
C ALA A 489 -13.71 -21.48 1.00
N SER A 490 -13.30 -22.72 0.63
CA SER A 490 -13.53 -23.89 1.49
C SER A 490 -12.78 -23.80 2.83
N GLN A 491 -11.61 -23.20 2.85
CA GLN A 491 -10.82 -23.03 4.07
C GLN A 491 -11.51 -22.08 5.05
N VAL A 492 -12.02 -20.93 4.58
CA VAL A 492 -12.77 -19.97 5.42
C VAL A 492 -14.04 -20.61 5.95
N ALA A 493 -14.82 -21.29 5.10
CA ALA A 493 -16.06 -21.96 5.51
C ALA A 493 -15.82 -23.03 6.60
N ASN A 494 -14.71 -23.79 6.52
CA ASN A 494 -14.36 -24.81 7.51
C ASN A 494 -13.89 -24.19 8.84
N GLU A 495 -13.13 -23.08 8.83
CA GLU A 495 -12.71 -22.39 10.04
C GLU A 495 -13.89 -21.76 10.78
N ASP A 496 -14.81 -21.11 10.06
CA ASP A 496 -16.05 -20.57 10.62
C ASP A 496 -16.93 -21.69 11.25
N ALA A 497 -16.95 -22.87 10.65
CA ALA A 497 -17.66 -24.02 11.20
C ALA A 497 -17.00 -24.56 12.48
N ALA A 498 -15.68 -24.62 12.53
CA ALA A 498 -14.92 -25.06 13.70
C ALA A 498 -15.07 -24.09 14.89
N ILE A 499 -15.04 -22.77 14.64
CA ILE A 499 -15.26 -21.75 15.66
C ILE A 499 -16.68 -21.87 16.24
N LYS A 500 -17.70 -22.08 15.41
CA LYS A 500 -19.09 -22.25 15.85
C LYS A 500 -19.28 -23.49 16.69
N LEU A 501 -18.59 -24.60 16.37
CA LEU A 501 -18.63 -25.83 17.17
C LEU A 501 -17.99 -25.63 18.53
N ALA A 502 -16.83 -24.96 18.59
CA ALA A 502 -16.13 -24.65 19.83
C ALA A 502 -16.95 -23.71 20.75
N ASP A 503 -17.60 -22.70 20.16
CA ASP A 503 -18.50 -21.79 20.92
C ASP A 503 -19.76 -22.54 21.42
N ALA A 504 -20.33 -23.45 20.64
CA ALA A 504 -21.46 -24.25 21.03
C ALA A 504 -21.11 -25.25 22.16
N GLU A 505 -19.89 -25.79 22.15
CA GLU A 505 -19.37 -26.66 23.23
C GLU A 505 -19.11 -25.88 24.52
N ASN A 506 -18.53 -24.66 24.41
CA ASN A 506 -18.34 -23.76 25.55
C ASN A 506 -19.66 -23.32 26.17
N VAL A 507 -20.69 -23.03 25.38
CA VAL A 507 -22.05 -22.72 25.88
C VAL A 507 -22.70 -23.92 26.55
N ARG A 508 -22.47 -25.16 26.06
CA ARG A 508 -22.96 -26.40 26.70
C ARG A 508 -22.20 -26.75 27.97
N ALA A 509 -20.89 -26.45 28.04
CA ALA A 509 -20.07 -26.65 29.25
C ALA A 509 -20.41 -25.64 30.36
N ALA A 510 -20.88 -24.44 30.01
CA ALA A 510 -21.49 -23.49 30.92
C ALA A 510 -22.97 -23.80 31.15
N GLY A 511 -23.25 -25.00 31.72
CA GLY A 511 -24.60 -25.45 32.05
C GLY A 511 -25.36 -24.47 32.96
N PRO A 512 -26.72 -24.51 32.97
CA PRO A 512 -27.52 -23.55 33.68
C PRO A 512 -27.22 -23.65 35.20
N SER A 513 -26.60 -22.63 35.74
CA SER A 513 -26.49 -22.44 37.20
C SER A 513 -27.89 -22.28 37.76
N SER A 514 -28.38 -23.33 38.42
CA SER A 514 -29.62 -23.32 39.17
C SER A 514 -29.60 -22.20 40.21
N PRO A 515 -30.65 -21.40 40.33
CA PRO A 515 -30.74 -20.44 41.42
C PRO A 515 -31.08 -21.18 42.74
N SER A 516 -30.22 -21.08 43.73
CA SER A 516 -30.55 -21.44 45.11
C SER A 516 -31.56 -20.46 45.66
N PRO A 517 -32.60 -20.94 46.37
CA PRO A 517 -33.57 -20.05 47.03
C PRO A 517 -33.10 -19.68 48.44
N LEU A 518 -32.86 -18.41 48.69
CA LEU A 518 -32.90 -17.90 50.06
C LEU A 518 -33.64 -16.56 50.07
N ALA A 519 -34.68 -16.58 50.89
CA ALA A 519 -35.59 -15.50 51.17
C ALA A 519 -34.89 -14.34 51.96
N GLY A 520 -35.37 -13.12 51.72
CA GLY A 520 -35.02 -11.99 52.55
C GLY A 520 -35.72 -10.71 52.07
N GLU A 521 -36.80 -10.34 52.69
CA GLU A 521 -37.57 -9.08 52.50
C GLU A 521 -36.71 -7.86 52.84
N GLY A 522 -36.79 -6.81 52.02
CA GLY A 522 -36.22 -5.50 52.29
C GLY A 522 -36.72 -4.44 51.31
N ARG A 523 -37.71 -3.64 51.79
CA ARG A 523 -38.22 -2.43 51.10
C ARG A 523 -37.14 -1.35 51.01
N GLY A 524 -37.00 -0.74 49.84
CA GLY A 524 -36.20 0.49 49.69
C GLY A 524 -36.26 0.99 48.23
N GLY A 525 -37.00 2.07 47.99
CA GLY A 525 -37.12 2.69 46.70
C GLY A 525 -35.79 3.38 46.25
N GLY A 526 -35.46 3.22 45.01
CA GLY A 526 -34.31 3.88 44.38
C GLY A 526 -34.45 3.86 42.87
N SER A 527 -34.49 5.01 42.27
CA SER A 527 -34.60 5.33 40.87
C SER A 527 -33.67 4.46 40.00
N ARG A 528 -34.24 3.74 39.02
CA ARG A 528 -33.51 2.98 38.00
C ARG A 528 -33.18 3.88 36.83
N THR A 529 -31.95 4.32 36.73
CA THR A 529 -31.37 4.78 35.49
C THR A 529 -31.12 3.53 34.62
N ALA A 530 -31.85 3.43 33.51
CA ALA A 530 -31.68 2.35 32.54
C ALA A 530 -30.37 2.61 31.77
N VAL A 531 -29.34 1.79 32.05
CA VAL A 531 -28.20 1.64 31.18
C VAL A 531 -28.64 0.75 30.02
N PHE A 532 -28.80 1.32 28.84
CA PHE A 532 -28.99 0.58 27.61
C PHE A 532 -27.71 -0.18 27.32
N GLY A 533 -27.66 -1.46 27.72
CA GLY A 533 -26.68 -2.43 27.19
C GLY A 533 -26.98 -2.66 25.73
N GLN A 534 -26.09 -2.24 24.83
CA GLN A 534 -26.11 -2.68 23.44
C GLN A 534 -26.01 -4.21 23.44
N ARG A 535 -27.08 -4.89 23.03
CA ARG A 535 -27.03 -6.30 22.65
C ARG A 535 -26.05 -6.41 21.48
N ARG A 536 -24.94 -7.09 21.65
CA ARG A 536 -24.12 -7.55 20.53
C ARG A 536 -24.98 -8.54 19.75
N GLU A 537 -25.32 -8.19 18.51
CA GLU A 537 -26.03 -9.07 17.58
C GLU A 537 -25.22 -10.35 17.39
N SER A 538 -25.91 -11.48 17.45
CA SER A 538 -25.26 -12.76 17.22
C SER A 538 -24.83 -12.91 15.74
N PRO A 539 -23.81 -13.71 15.43
CA PRO A 539 -23.45 -14.00 14.05
C PRO A 539 -24.60 -14.56 13.20
N GLN A 540 -25.57 -15.20 13.86
CA GLN A 540 -26.78 -15.75 13.25
C GLN A 540 -27.75 -14.62 12.83
N ASP A 541 -27.96 -13.62 13.70
CA ASP A 541 -28.83 -12.46 13.39
C ASP A 541 -28.27 -11.67 12.17
N LYS A 542 -26.94 -11.61 12.03
CA LYS A 542 -26.27 -10.98 10.88
C LYS A 542 -26.41 -11.79 9.58
N ARG A 543 -26.41 -13.12 9.64
CA ARG A 543 -26.65 -14.00 8.47
C ARG A 543 -28.09 -13.95 8.00
N ASP A 544 -29.04 -13.98 8.93
CA ASP A 544 -30.47 -13.90 8.59
C ASP A 544 -30.83 -12.53 8.00
N ALA A 545 -30.19 -11.45 8.48
CA ALA A 545 -30.27 -10.14 7.88
C ALA A 545 -29.59 -10.05 6.49
N ALA A 546 -28.47 -10.74 6.28
CA ALA A 546 -27.75 -10.80 5.01
C ALA A 546 -28.51 -11.60 3.94
N GLN A 547 -29.17 -12.72 4.32
CA GLN A 547 -30.03 -13.47 3.41
C GLN A 547 -31.26 -12.67 2.94
N ALA A 548 -31.74 -11.73 3.75
CA ALA A 548 -32.81 -10.81 3.38
C ALA A 548 -32.35 -9.64 2.49
N ALA A 549 -31.05 -9.34 2.45
CA ALA A 549 -30.46 -8.18 1.76
C ALA A 549 -29.92 -8.45 0.34
N GLY A 550 -29.88 -9.72 -0.11
CA GLY A 550 -29.29 -10.13 -1.40
C GLY A 550 -27.76 -10.33 -1.32
N GLU A 551 -27.17 -11.00 -2.33
CA GLU A 551 -25.72 -11.19 -2.42
C GLU A 551 -24.99 -9.84 -2.58
N PRO A 552 -23.85 -9.63 -1.86
CA PRO A 552 -23.08 -8.40 -1.99
C PRO A 552 -22.49 -8.27 -3.39
N SER A 553 -22.52 -7.04 -3.94
CA SER A 553 -21.93 -6.77 -5.25
C SER A 553 -20.41 -6.93 -5.25
N THR A 554 -19.82 -7.08 -6.44
CA THR A 554 -18.36 -7.10 -6.63
C THR A 554 -17.72 -5.84 -6.04
N GLY A 555 -18.39 -4.69 -6.11
CA GLY A 555 -17.94 -3.43 -5.51
C GLY A 555 -17.89 -3.47 -3.99
N VAL A 556 -18.88 -4.08 -3.33
CA VAL A 556 -18.89 -4.28 -1.87
C VAL A 556 -17.74 -5.19 -1.44
N MET A 557 -17.60 -6.36 -2.10
CA MET A 557 -16.51 -7.29 -1.80
C MET A 557 -15.15 -6.61 -1.94
N LEU A 558 -14.96 -5.86 -3.02
CA LEU A 558 -13.71 -5.12 -3.23
C LEU A 558 -13.48 -4.04 -2.18
N ALA A 559 -14.54 -3.37 -1.72
CA ALA A 559 -14.46 -2.36 -0.67
C ALA A 559 -14.07 -2.95 0.70
N PHE A 560 -14.36 -4.22 1.00
CA PHE A 560 -13.83 -4.91 2.19
C PHE A 560 -12.30 -5.04 2.16
N ALA A 561 -11.70 -5.22 0.97
CA ALA A 561 -10.24 -5.21 0.84
C ALA A 561 -9.65 -3.80 0.91
N PHE A 562 -10.35 -2.83 0.34
CA PHE A 562 -9.85 -1.48 0.09
C PHE A 562 -10.88 -0.40 0.48
N PRO A 563 -11.28 -0.27 1.76
CA PRO A 563 -12.26 0.73 2.18
C PRO A 563 -11.74 2.16 1.92
N ASP A 564 -10.45 2.38 2.08
CA ASP A 564 -9.74 3.62 1.77
C ASP A 564 -9.76 4.01 0.29
N ARG A 565 -10.16 3.08 -0.60
CA ARG A 565 -10.24 3.26 -2.06
C ARG A 565 -11.66 3.22 -2.61
N VAL A 566 -12.67 3.26 -1.77
CA VAL A 566 -14.01 3.64 -2.24
C VAL A 566 -13.91 5.05 -2.82
N ALA A 567 -14.51 5.29 -3.98
CA ALA A 567 -14.32 6.55 -4.69
C ALA A 567 -15.65 7.12 -5.20
N ARG A 568 -15.81 8.44 -5.04
CA ARG A 568 -16.97 9.20 -5.52
C ARG A 568 -16.66 9.87 -6.84
N ASN A 569 -17.57 9.76 -7.78
CA ASN A 569 -17.51 10.40 -9.09
C ASN A 569 -17.68 11.93 -8.98
N ARG A 570 -16.80 12.68 -9.62
CA ARG A 570 -16.82 14.16 -9.74
C ARG A 570 -17.25 14.64 -11.13
N GLY A 571 -17.56 13.70 -12.01
CA GLY A 571 -17.83 13.95 -13.42
C GLY A 571 -16.63 13.72 -14.33
N ASN A 572 -16.90 13.50 -15.61
CA ASN A 572 -15.89 13.32 -16.66
C ASN A 572 -14.84 12.21 -16.37
N GLY A 573 -15.26 11.14 -15.70
CA GLY A 573 -14.36 10.04 -15.32
C GLY A 573 -13.35 10.38 -14.21
N SER A 574 -13.51 11.53 -13.53
CA SER A 574 -12.70 11.93 -12.40
C SER A 574 -13.34 11.48 -11.08
N PHE A 575 -12.56 10.96 -10.17
CA PHE A 575 -12.98 10.42 -8.88
C PHE A 575 -12.17 10.98 -7.73
N VAL A 576 -12.77 11.09 -6.55
CA VAL A 576 -12.09 11.28 -5.27
C VAL A 576 -12.24 10.02 -4.44
N LEU A 577 -11.12 9.48 -3.94
CA LEU A 577 -11.07 8.30 -3.10
C LEU A 577 -11.35 8.67 -1.62
N ALA A 578 -11.73 7.68 -0.81
CA ALA A 578 -11.96 7.85 0.62
C ALA A 578 -10.72 8.37 1.36
N ASN A 579 -9.52 8.05 0.90
CA ASN A 579 -8.26 8.62 1.42
C ASN A 579 -7.96 10.06 0.94
N GLY A 580 -8.89 10.74 0.27
CA GLY A 580 -8.79 12.14 -0.18
C GLY A 580 -8.10 12.36 -1.53
N ARG A 581 -7.62 11.30 -2.18
CA ARG A 581 -6.87 11.40 -3.45
C ARG A 581 -7.78 11.49 -4.67
N GLY A 582 -7.27 12.18 -5.69
CA GLY A 582 -7.88 12.19 -7.01
C GLY A 582 -7.35 11.06 -7.91
N ALA A 583 -8.24 10.42 -8.66
CA ALA A 583 -7.88 9.46 -9.70
C ALA A 583 -8.87 9.54 -10.87
N ALA A 584 -8.47 9.04 -12.04
CA ALA A 584 -9.28 9.11 -13.24
C ALA A 584 -9.43 7.76 -13.93
N LEU A 585 -10.60 7.53 -14.54
CA LEU A 585 -10.90 6.45 -15.48
C LEU A 585 -11.08 7.01 -16.89
N ASP A 586 -10.84 6.17 -17.88
CA ASP A 586 -11.27 6.46 -19.24
C ASP A 586 -12.81 6.61 -19.27
N GLN A 587 -13.30 7.75 -19.76
CA GLN A 587 -14.72 8.08 -19.83
C GLN A 587 -15.56 7.05 -20.63
N ALA A 588 -14.92 6.34 -21.57
CA ALA A 588 -15.56 5.30 -22.34
C ALA A 588 -15.83 4.01 -21.54
N SER A 589 -15.15 3.82 -20.40
CA SER A 589 -15.32 2.63 -19.57
C SER A 589 -16.63 2.65 -18.78
N ALA A 590 -17.26 1.48 -18.61
CA ALA A 590 -18.53 1.37 -17.88
C ALA A 590 -18.46 1.90 -16.43
N PRO A 591 -17.44 1.58 -15.63
CA PRO A 591 -17.32 2.09 -14.25
C PRO A 591 -17.18 3.62 -14.16
N ALA A 592 -16.75 4.32 -15.24
CA ALA A 592 -16.62 5.78 -15.23
C ALA A 592 -17.96 6.53 -15.08
N ARG A 593 -19.09 5.84 -15.32
CA ARG A 593 -20.45 6.41 -15.21
C ARG A 593 -21.08 6.17 -13.83
N ALA A 594 -20.51 5.27 -13.03
CA ALA A 594 -21.04 4.96 -11.71
C ALA A 594 -20.85 6.15 -10.74
N PRO A 595 -21.81 6.45 -9.85
CA PRO A 595 -21.66 7.47 -8.81
C PRO A 595 -20.54 7.17 -7.83
N TYR A 596 -20.38 5.89 -7.49
CA TYR A 596 -19.33 5.38 -6.63
C TYR A 596 -18.73 4.11 -7.24
N ILE A 597 -17.44 3.92 -7.00
CA ILE A 597 -16.69 2.73 -7.37
C ILE A 597 -15.77 2.30 -6.22
N ALA A 598 -15.47 1.01 -6.11
CA ALA A 598 -14.36 0.49 -5.31
C ALA A 598 -13.17 0.22 -6.24
N VAL A 599 -11.99 0.71 -5.89
CA VAL A 599 -10.79 0.68 -6.74
C VAL A 599 -9.80 -0.37 -6.23
N ALA A 600 -9.50 -1.39 -7.07
CA ALA A 600 -8.50 -2.42 -6.78
C ALA A 600 -7.09 -1.96 -7.14
N GLU A 601 -6.92 -1.45 -8.36
CA GLU A 601 -5.62 -1.09 -8.91
C GLU A 601 -5.63 0.34 -9.43
N LEU A 602 -4.62 1.11 -9.06
CA LEU A 602 -4.39 2.44 -9.60
C LEU A 602 -2.89 2.69 -9.78
N THR A 603 -2.52 3.65 -10.63
CA THR A 603 -1.15 4.08 -10.88
C THR A 603 -1.10 5.59 -11.05
N GLY A 604 0.05 6.22 -10.85
CA GLY A 604 0.22 7.67 -10.99
C GLY A 604 0.51 8.36 -9.66
N ALA A 605 0.88 9.64 -9.70
CA ALA A 605 1.17 10.48 -8.53
C ALA A 605 -0.11 10.92 -7.81
N ALA A 606 0.01 11.43 -6.59
CA ALA A 606 -1.10 11.75 -5.67
C ALA A 606 -2.22 12.67 -6.22
N GLY A 607 -2.03 13.40 -7.27
CA GLY A 607 -3.07 14.27 -7.87
C GLY A 607 -3.53 13.84 -9.27
N SER A 608 -2.87 12.82 -9.88
CA SER A 608 -3.11 12.38 -11.26
C SER A 608 -3.13 10.85 -11.39
N GLY A 609 -3.73 10.16 -10.40
CA GLY A 609 -3.86 8.71 -10.42
C GLY A 609 -4.72 8.24 -11.60
N ARG A 610 -4.29 7.15 -12.27
CA ARG A 610 -5.10 6.44 -13.26
C ARG A 610 -5.58 5.14 -12.65
N ILE A 611 -6.88 4.92 -12.66
CA ILE A 611 -7.50 3.68 -12.21
C ILE A 611 -7.32 2.62 -13.29
N LEU A 612 -6.81 1.45 -12.90
CA LEU A 612 -6.56 0.32 -13.79
C LEU A 612 -7.59 -0.80 -13.61
N LEU A 613 -8.21 -0.88 -12.42
CA LEU A 613 -9.23 -1.87 -12.12
C LEU A 613 -10.14 -1.36 -11.02
N ALA A 614 -11.45 -1.43 -11.25
CA ALA A 614 -12.48 -1.03 -10.30
C ALA A 614 -13.79 -1.79 -10.54
N ALA A 615 -14.66 -1.77 -9.54
CA ALA A 615 -16.04 -2.24 -9.64
C ALA A 615 -17.02 -1.16 -9.13
N PRO A 616 -18.21 -1.03 -9.71
CA PRO A 616 -19.26 -0.14 -9.21
C PRO A 616 -19.74 -0.57 -7.82
N ILE A 617 -20.06 0.42 -6.97
CA ILE A 617 -20.71 0.22 -5.67
C ILE A 617 -21.78 1.31 -5.51
N THR A 618 -22.90 1.00 -4.89
CA THR A 618 -23.99 1.97 -4.67
C THR A 618 -23.84 2.66 -3.31
N GLN A 619 -24.45 3.83 -3.15
CA GLN A 619 -24.48 4.53 -1.87
C GLN A 619 -25.21 3.70 -0.80
N ALA A 620 -26.28 3.01 -1.17
CA ALA A 620 -27.03 2.16 -0.24
C ALA A 620 -26.16 1.01 0.30
N GLU A 621 -25.37 0.37 -0.55
CA GLU A 621 -24.41 -0.67 -0.14
C GLU A 621 -23.32 -0.10 0.77
N ILE A 622 -22.80 1.10 0.49
CA ILE A 622 -21.85 1.78 1.35
C ILE A 622 -22.47 2.01 2.74
N GLU A 623 -23.68 2.54 2.79
CA GLU A 623 -24.40 2.82 4.04
C GLU A 623 -24.75 1.55 4.82
N GLN A 624 -25.00 0.45 4.14
CA GLN A 624 -25.32 -0.84 4.74
C GLN A 624 -24.10 -1.55 5.33
N HIS A 625 -22.98 -1.59 4.58
CA HIS A 625 -21.83 -2.42 4.94
C HIS A 625 -20.70 -1.68 5.67
N PHE A 626 -20.70 -0.34 5.62
CA PHE A 626 -19.69 0.53 6.23
C PHE A 626 -20.31 1.56 7.18
N ALA A 627 -21.47 1.25 7.77
CA ALA A 627 -22.19 2.15 8.66
C ALA A 627 -21.36 2.62 9.87
N ASP A 628 -20.52 1.76 10.39
CA ASP A 628 -19.59 2.01 11.51
C ASP A 628 -18.43 2.96 11.15
N GLN A 629 -18.13 3.12 9.86
CA GLN A 629 -17.09 4.03 9.34
C GLN A 629 -17.67 5.36 8.84
N ILE A 630 -19.00 5.51 8.87
CA ILE A 630 -19.67 6.74 8.44
C ILE A 630 -19.78 7.70 9.60
N GLU A 631 -19.08 8.82 9.47
CA GLU A 631 -19.16 9.91 10.43
C GLU A 631 -20.32 10.84 10.08
N THR A 632 -21.05 11.28 11.09
CA THR A 632 -22.11 12.29 10.94
C THR A 632 -21.72 13.50 11.78
N ALA A 633 -21.57 14.65 11.13
CA ALA A 633 -21.25 15.91 11.78
C ALA A 633 -22.23 17.00 11.36
N ASP A 634 -22.66 17.80 12.33
CA ASP A 634 -23.42 19.01 12.08
C ASP A 634 -22.42 20.17 11.95
N GLU A 635 -22.40 20.82 10.78
CA GLU A 635 -21.51 21.93 10.46
C GLU A 635 -22.30 23.23 10.39
N ILE A 636 -21.82 24.27 11.08
CA ILE A 636 -22.33 25.64 10.98
C ILE A 636 -21.31 26.46 10.24
N LEU A 637 -21.70 27.05 9.11
CA LEU A 637 -20.84 27.79 8.22
C LEU A 637 -21.39 29.20 7.99
N PHE A 638 -20.50 30.18 7.89
CA PHE A 638 -20.87 31.52 7.50
C PHE A 638 -20.84 31.66 5.95
N ASP A 639 -21.98 31.97 5.36
CA ASP A 639 -22.10 32.27 3.92
C ASP A 639 -21.83 33.77 3.70
N ARG A 640 -20.67 34.08 3.17
CA ARG A 640 -20.24 35.46 2.88
C ARG A 640 -21.13 36.16 1.87
N SER A 641 -21.78 35.44 0.95
CA SER A 641 -22.66 36.04 -0.07
C SER A 641 -24.01 36.46 0.51
N ALA A 642 -24.52 35.65 1.40
CA ALA A 642 -25.76 35.92 2.10
C ALA A 642 -25.59 36.72 3.40
N MET A 643 -24.35 36.88 3.91
CA MET A 643 -24.02 37.44 5.23
C MET A 643 -24.86 36.76 6.33
N ALA A 644 -24.96 35.45 6.29
CA ALA A 644 -25.79 34.65 7.15
C ALA A 644 -25.18 33.29 7.43
N LEU A 645 -25.58 32.68 8.53
CA LEU A 645 -25.20 31.32 8.87
C LEU A 645 -26.03 30.32 8.05
N ARG A 646 -25.41 29.20 7.72
CA ARG A 646 -26.06 27.99 7.22
C ARG A 646 -25.61 26.82 8.06
N ALA A 647 -26.55 26.00 8.49
CA ALA A 647 -26.27 24.73 9.13
C ALA A 647 -26.59 23.59 8.16
N ARG A 648 -25.72 22.58 8.17
CA ARG A 648 -25.93 21.35 7.42
C ARG A 648 -25.46 20.15 8.23
N ARG A 649 -26.17 19.06 8.10
CA ARG A 649 -25.71 17.74 8.52
C ARG A 649 -24.96 17.11 7.40
N LYS A 650 -23.73 16.76 7.62
CA LYS A 650 -22.83 16.12 6.68
C LYS A 650 -22.55 14.69 7.12
N ARG A 651 -22.78 13.72 6.22
CA ARG A 651 -22.41 12.33 6.43
C ARG A 651 -21.22 12.02 5.51
N THR A 652 -20.16 11.51 6.07
CA THR A 652 -18.92 11.24 5.34
C THR A 652 -18.43 9.82 5.59
N LEU A 653 -17.90 9.20 4.54
CA LEU A 653 -17.03 8.04 4.65
C LEU A 653 -15.59 8.54 4.42
N HIS A 654 -14.85 8.76 5.50
CA HIS A 654 -13.54 9.42 5.47
C HIS A 654 -13.62 10.76 4.70
N ALA A 655 -12.86 10.91 3.59
CA ALA A 655 -12.86 12.12 2.77
C ALA A 655 -14.06 12.25 1.80
N ILE A 656 -14.91 11.21 1.66
CA ILE A 656 -16.04 11.22 0.74
C ILE A 656 -17.28 11.73 1.45
N THR A 657 -17.90 12.79 0.94
CA THR A 657 -19.22 13.22 1.40
C THR A 657 -20.31 12.37 0.74
N LEU A 658 -21.08 11.63 1.53
CA LEU A 658 -22.18 10.80 1.08
C LEU A 658 -23.46 11.62 0.93
N SER A 659 -23.77 12.46 1.93
CA SER A 659 -24.94 13.34 1.88
C SER A 659 -24.69 14.62 2.66
N GLU A 660 -25.36 15.69 2.22
CA GLU A 660 -25.46 16.96 2.94
C GLU A 660 -26.94 17.33 3.05
N THR A 661 -27.43 17.52 4.25
CA THR A 661 -28.82 17.87 4.51
C THR A 661 -28.87 19.22 5.25
N PRO A 662 -29.58 20.23 4.76
CA PRO A 662 -29.76 21.48 5.47
C PRO A 662 -30.38 21.23 6.86
N LEU A 663 -29.89 21.91 7.85
CA LEU A 663 -30.45 21.90 9.20
C LEU A 663 -31.06 23.25 9.54
N ALA A 664 -32.11 23.22 10.33
CA ALA A 664 -32.67 24.45 10.91
C ALA A 664 -31.65 24.98 11.95
N LEU A 665 -31.22 26.23 11.73
CA LEU A 665 -30.37 26.92 12.70
C LEU A 665 -31.16 27.23 13.97
N GLN A 666 -30.57 26.86 15.11
CA GLN A 666 -31.03 27.30 16.44
C GLN A 666 -30.04 28.37 16.94
N PRO A 667 -30.53 29.61 17.17
CA PRO A 667 -29.65 30.63 17.74
C PRO A 667 -29.06 30.17 19.08
N SER A 668 -27.80 30.44 19.30
CA SER A 668 -27.04 30.08 20.49
C SER A 668 -25.78 30.91 20.59
N MET A 669 -25.08 30.85 21.68
CA MET A 669 -23.77 31.50 21.81
C MET A 669 -22.72 30.97 20.85
N GLU A 670 -22.83 29.70 20.46
CA GLU A 670 -21.93 29.06 19.48
C GLU A 670 -22.20 29.62 18.07
N THR A 671 -23.48 29.69 17.65
CA THR A 671 -23.86 30.31 16.38
C THR A 671 -23.51 31.78 16.33
N ALA A 672 -23.68 32.52 17.45
CA ALA A 672 -23.31 33.92 17.54
C ALA A 672 -21.79 34.14 17.32
N ARG A 673 -20.94 33.25 17.86
CA ARG A 673 -19.48 33.31 17.59
C ARG A 673 -19.16 33.12 16.12
N VAL A 674 -19.71 32.06 15.50
CA VAL A 674 -19.48 31.80 14.07
C VAL A 674 -19.98 32.97 13.20
N LEU A 675 -21.12 33.60 13.59
CA LEU A 675 -21.64 34.78 12.90
C LEU A 675 -20.72 35.98 13.10
N ALA A 676 -20.28 36.27 14.31
CA ALA A 676 -19.36 37.37 14.61
C ALA A 676 -18.04 37.23 13.85
N ASP A 677 -17.41 36.05 13.88
CA ASP A 677 -16.16 35.75 13.18
C ASP A 677 -16.33 35.96 11.66
N GLY A 678 -17.44 35.47 11.13
CA GLY A 678 -17.77 35.63 9.70
C GLY A 678 -18.00 37.09 9.29
N LEU A 679 -18.67 37.87 10.13
CA LEU A 679 -18.89 39.30 9.90
C LEU A 679 -17.59 40.10 10.01
N ILE A 680 -16.78 39.87 11.04
CA ILE A 680 -15.43 40.48 11.19
C ILE A 680 -14.55 40.15 9.99
N ALA A 681 -14.47 38.88 9.57
CA ALA A 681 -13.68 38.45 8.42
C ALA A 681 -14.20 39.02 7.07
N SER A 682 -15.43 39.50 7.03
CA SER A 682 -16.03 40.17 5.87
C SER A 682 -15.82 41.69 5.85
N GLY A 683 -15.32 42.27 6.95
CA GLY A 683 -15.03 43.69 7.12
C GLY A 683 -16.04 44.41 8.01
N LEU A 684 -15.55 45.15 9.01
CA LEU A 684 -16.36 45.92 9.95
C LEU A 684 -17.18 47.01 9.30
N ASP A 685 -16.76 47.52 8.15
CA ASP A 685 -17.46 48.49 7.34
C ASP A 685 -18.81 48.03 6.83
N ARG A 686 -19.02 46.73 6.75
CA ARG A 686 -20.27 46.09 6.33
C ARG A 686 -21.32 46.02 7.43
N LEU A 687 -20.94 46.26 8.70
CA LEU A 687 -21.93 46.33 9.77
C LEU A 687 -22.82 47.57 9.58
N PRO A 688 -24.07 47.55 10.14
CA PRO A 688 -25.05 48.61 9.91
C PRO A 688 -24.71 49.90 10.70
N TRP A 689 -23.60 50.52 10.37
CA TRP A 689 -23.18 51.78 11.01
C TRP A 689 -24.20 52.91 10.77
N SER A 690 -24.74 53.44 11.84
CA SER A 690 -25.48 54.70 11.79
C SER A 690 -24.52 55.89 11.87
N LYS A 691 -24.94 57.05 11.40
CA LYS A 691 -24.17 58.30 11.54
C LYS A 691 -23.84 58.59 13.00
N PRO A 692 -24.81 58.46 13.94
CA PRO A 692 -24.51 58.69 15.37
C PRO A 692 -23.50 57.68 15.94
N ALA A 693 -23.55 56.40 15.51
CA ALA A 693 -22.60 55.39 15.96
C ALA A 693 -21.15 55.67 15.48
N ARG A 694 -20.99 56.12 14.20
CA ARG A 694 -19.68 56.55 13.67
C ARG A 694 -19.15 57.76 14.44
N GLN A 695 -19.95 58.82 14.55
CA GLN A 695 -19.57 60.02 15.31
C GLN A 695 -19.20 59.68 16.78
N TRP A 696 -19.94 58.75 17.40
CA TRP A 696 -19.64 58.29 18.76
C TRP A 696 -18.26 57.62 18.80
N ARG A 697 -17.97 56.74 17.88
CA ARG A 697 -16.68 56.08 17.76
C ARG A 697 -15.54 57.12 17.56
N ASP A 698 -15.71 58.03 16.61
CA ASP A 698 -14.70 59.03 16.29
C ASP A 698 -14.42 59.95 17.50
N ARG A 699 -15.45 60.30 18.29
CA ARG A 699 -15.31 61.10 19.55
C ARG A 699 -14.46 60.33 20.57
N VAL A 700 -14.72 59.02 20.77
CA VAL A 700 -13.95 58.20 21.72
C VAL A 700 -12.50 58.07 21.22
N MET A 701 -12.28 57.84 19.94
CA MET A 701 -10.95 57.71 19.35
C MET A 701 -10.16 59.02 19.38
N PHE A 702 -10.87 60.15 19.23
CA PHE A 702 -10.26 61.46 19.37
C PHE A 702 -9.71 61.70 20.81
N LEU A 703 -10.51 61.37 21.82
CA LEU A 703 -10.07 61.51 23.22
C LEU A 703 -8.97 60.49 23.54
N ARG A 704 -9.05 59.28 23.02
CA ARG A 704 -7.99 58.31 23.16
C ARG A 704 -6.64 58.78 22.53
N ALA A 705 -6.71 59.41 21.40
CA ALA A 705 -5.50 59.97 20.75
C ALA A 705 -4.89 61.12 21.58
N ALA A 706 -5.74 61.92 22.26
CA ALA A 706 -5.31 63.06 23.08
C ALA A 706 -4.79 62.62 24.46
N GLU A 707 -5.45 61.67 25.13
CA GLU A 707 -5.20 61.34 26.53
C GLU A 707 -4.65 59.95 26.78
N GLY A 708 -4.80 59.04 25.81
CA GLY A 708 -4.44 57.62 25.98
C GLY A 708 -5.46 56.84 26.84
N GLU A 709 -4.98 55.99 27.75
CA GLU A 709 -5.85 55.36 28.75
C GLU A 709 -6.43 56.43 29.74
N PRO A 710 -7.72 56.30 30.19
CA PRO A 710 -8.54 55.06 30.15
C PRO A 710 -9.49 54.92 28.94
N TRP A 711 -9.35 55.71 27.86
CA TRP A 711 -10.25 55.59 26.69
C TRP A 711 -10.02 54.29 25.94
N PRO A 712 -11.08 53.52 25.61
CA PRO A 712 -10.91 52.27 24.90
C PRO A 712 -10.43 52.46 23.48
N ASP A 713 -9.67 51.48 22.96
CA ASP A 713 -9.30 51.41 21.56
C ASP A 713 -10.46 50.85 20.75
N LEU A 714 -11.02 51.69 19.85
CA LEU A 714 -12.11 51.32 18.97
C LEU A 714 -11.65 51.28 17.50
N SER A 715 -10.34 51.13 17.24
CA SER A 715 -9.84 50.85 15.90
C SER A 715 -10.41 49.53 15.36
N ASP A 716 -10.42 49.35 14.06
CA ASP A 716 -10.94 48.15 13.42
C ASP A 716 -10.23 46.87 13.95
N ASP A 717 -8.90 46.95 14.10
CA ASP A 717 -8.13 45.83 14.65
C ASP A 717 -8.50 45.53 16.13
N ALA A 718 -8.69 46.56 16.93
CA ALA A 718 -9.06 46.38 18.32
C ALA A 718 -10.48 45.88 18.49
N LEU A 719 -11.43 46.35 17.68
CA LEU A 719 -12.81 45.86 17.63
C LEU A 719 -12.87 44.41 17.16
N ALA A 720 -12.08 44.05 16.15
CA ALA A 720 -11.98 42.67 15.67
C ALA A 720 -11.40 41.75 16.74
N ALA A 721 -10.34 42.15 17.41
CA ALA A 721 -9.69 41.37 18.47
C ALA A 721 -10.60 41.12 19.71
N GLN A 722 -11.53 42.04 19.96
CA GLN A 722 -12.43 42.00 21.12
C GLN A 722 -13.85 41.58 20.74
N CYS A 723 -14.10 41.05 19.53
CA CYS A 723 -15.46 40.75 19.03
C CYS A 723 -16.29 39.86 19.98
N GLU A 724 -15.65 38.98 20.71
CA GLU A 724 -16.29 38.10 21.71
C GLU A 724 -16.92 38.88 22.89
N ALA A 725 -16.37 40.02 23.24
CA ALA A 725 -16.86 40.81 24.37
C ALA A 725 -18.02 41.73 24.01
N TRP A 726 -18.07 42.27 22.76
CA TRP A 726 -19.05 43.29 22.41
C TRP A 726 -20.05 42.86 21.34
N LEU A 727 -19.63 42.02 20.38
CA LEU A 727 -20.45 41.65 19.20
C LEU A 727 -21.24 40.34 19.48
N VAL A 728 -20.57 39.31 19.99
CA VAL A 728 -21.17 37.99 20.25
C VAL A 728 -22.41 38.07 21.15
N PRO A 729 -22.43 38.83 22.28
CA PRO A 729 -23.60 38.88 23.14
C PRO A 729 -24.87 39.42 22.46
N VAL A 730 -24.73 40.34 21.50
CA VAL A 730 -25.88 40.95 20.80
C VAL A 730 -26.29 40.16 19.56
N LEU A 731 -25.48 39.13 19.17
CA LEU A 731 -25.78 38.22 18.09
C LEU A 731 -26.38 36.88 18.56
N HIS A 732 -26.56 36.65 19.85
CA HIS A 732 -26.95 35.36 20.43
C HIS A 732 -28.28 34.79 19.91
N ASP A 733 -29.20 35.68 19.46
CA ASP A 733 -30.52 35.36 18.94
C ASP A 733 -30.62 35.55 17.42
N LYS A 734 -29.51 35.84 16.75
CA LYS A 734 -29.44 36.18 15.33
C LYS A 734 -28.70 35.12 14.50
N THR A 735 -29.12 34.97 13.26
CA THR A 735 -28.48 34.04 12.31
C THR A 735 -27.96 34.74 11.05
N SER A 736 -28.26 36.03 10.91
CA SER A 736 -27.85 36.80 9.72
C SER A 736 -27.60 38.27 10.06
N LEU A 737 -26.79 38.93 9.21
CA LEU A 737 -26.59 40.38 9.31
C LEU A 737 -27.89 41.17 9.10
N LYS A 738 -28.89 40.64 8.37
CA LYS A 738 -30.16 41.29 8.17
C LYS A 738 -30.99 41.45 9.45
N GLU A 739 -30.78 40.62 10.43
CA GLU A 739 -31.42 40.64 11.74
C GLU A 739 -30.68 41.59 12.73
N PHE A 740 -29.49 42.08 12.38
CA PHE A 740 -28.67 42.95 13.16
C PHE A 740 -28.91 44.42 12.78
N SER A 741 -29.58 45.17 13.63
CA SER A 741 -29.97 46.56 13.37
C SER A 741 -28.87 47.56 13.72
N PRO A 742 -28.98 48.82 13.16
CA PRO A 742 -28.09 49.92 13.62
C PRO A 742 -28.17 50.23 15.12
N GLY A 743 -29.33 49.92 15.75
CA GLY A 743 -29.53 50.06 17.20
C GLY A 743 -28.70 49.02 17.96
N ASP A 744 -28.79 47.73 17.52
CA ASP A 744 -28.03 46.66 18.13
C ASP A 744 -26.50 46.92 18.07
N LEU A 745 -26.03 47.50 16.96
CA LEU A 745 -24.61 47.88 16.82
C LEU A 745 -24.24 49.01 17.80
N SER A 746 -25.13 50.02 17.93
CA SER A 746 -24.85 51.11 18.88
C SER A 746 -24.85 50.63 20.33
N ASP A 747 -25.80 49.75 20.71
CA ASP A 747 -25.85 49.16 22.03
C ASP A 747 -24.62 48.28 22.36
N ALA A 748 -24.18 47.49 21.36
CA ALA A 748 -22.97 46.69 21.45
C ALA A 748 -21.72 47.55 21.71
N LEU A 749 -21.54 48.62 20.93
CA LEU A 749 -20.39 49.53 21.07
C LEU A 749 -20.41 50.27 22.41
N LEU A 750 -21.57 50.65 22.91
CA LEU A 750 -21.72 51.29 24.20
C LEU A 750 -21.25 50.43 25.38
N THR A 751 -21.23 49.10 25.22
CA THR A 751 -20.69 48.22 26.25
C THR A 751 -19.20 48.35 26.48
N LEU A 752 -18.47 48.81 25.42
CA LEU A 752 -17.01 48.98 25.45
C LEU A 752 -16.58 50.25 26.20
N LEU A 753 -17.50 51.22 26.41
CA LEU A 753 -17.14 52.45 27.14
C LEU A 753 -17.57 52.35 28.60
N PRO A 754 -16.63 52.41 29.56
CA PRO A 754 -16.92 52.45 30.97
C PRO A 754 -17.92 53.58 31.35
N TRP A 755 -18.81 53.32 32.31
CA TRP A 755 -19.91 54.21 32.66
C TRP A 755 -19.44 55.58 33.08
N ASP A 756 -18.35 55.69 33.81
CA ASP A 756 -17.75 56.95 34.30
C ASP A 756 -17.23 57.82 33.16
N LEU A 757 -16.81 57.20 32.04
CA LEU A 757 -16.31 57.93 30.87
C LEU A 757 -17.45 58.47 29.96
N ARG A 758 -18.66 57.96 30.08
CA ARG A 758 -19.79 58.45 29.26
C ARG A 758 -20.11 59.96 29.52
N ALA A 759 -20.17 60.35 30.78
CA ALA A 759 -20.40 61.77 31.16
C ALA A 759 -19.21 62.64 30.72
N ARG A 760 -18.00 62.14 30.77
CA ARG A 760 -16.83 62.85 30.30
C ARG A 760 -16.86 63.03 28.76
N LEU A 761 -17.25 61.94 28.01
CA LEU A 761 -17.35 61.99 26.52
C LEU A 761 -18.30 63.14 26.10
N GLU A 762 -19.46 63.24 26.71
CA GLU A 762 -20.44 64.28 26.35
C GLU A 762 -19.96 65.70 26.70
N ARG A 763 -19.11 65.86 27.70
CA ARG A 763 -18.57 67.16 28.10
C ARG A 763 -17.31 67.54 27.28
N GLU A 764 -16.42 66.58 27.06
CA GLU A 764 -15.08 66.85 26.49
C GLU A 764 -15.02 66.69 24.98
N ALA A 765 -15.90 65.91 24.41
CA ALA A 765 -16.06 65.78 22.94
C ALA A 765 -17.55 65.83 22.58
N PRO A 766 -18.24 66.99 22.67
CA PRO A 766 -19.68 67.13 22.38
C PRO A 766 -20.01 66.81 20.93
N THR A 767 -21.25 66.36 20.70
CA THR A 767 -21.71 66.02 19.31
C THR A 767 -21.92 67.27 18.43
N HIS A 768 -22.26 68.40 19.07
CA HIS A 768 -22.56 69.69 18.39
C HIS A 768 -21.93 70.83 19.09
N PHE A 769 -21.57 71.83 18.34
CA PHE A 769 -21.18 73.15 18.83
C PHE A 769 -22.38 74.11 18.70
N GLU A 770 -22.71 74.79 19.76
CA GLU A 770 -23.75 75.85 19.77
C GLU A 770 -23.11 77.15 19.32
N ALA A 771 -23.47 77.63 18.11
CA ALA A 771 -23.04 78.90 17.61
C ALA A 771 -23.65 80.10 18.39
N PRO A 772 -23.03 81.25 18.42
CA PRO A 772 -23.60 82.48 19.09
C PRO A 772 -25.01 82.86 18.61
N THR A 773 -25.40 82.43 17.48
CA THR A 773 -26.75 82.55 16.89
C THR A 773 -27.77 81.57 17.45
N GLY A 774 -27.40 80.61 18.25
CA GLY A 774 -28.21 79.50 18.77
C GLY A 774 -28.31 78.30 17.83
N THR A 775 -27.57 78.29 16.73
CA THR A 775 -27.56 77.18 15.76
C THR A 775 -26.68 76.07 16.28
N MET A 776 -27.22 74.84 16.37
CA MET A 776 -26.46 73.64 16.69
C MET A 776 -25.74 73.08 15.46
N LEU A 777 -24.41 73.11 15.44
CA LEU A 777 -23.54 72.68 14.35
C LEU A 777 -22.89 71.33 14.72
N ALA A 778 -23.05 70.32 13.91
CA ALA A 778 -22.44 69.04 14.17
C ALA A 778 -20.91 69.14 14.04
N ILE A 779 -20.20 68.57 14.97
CA ILE A 779 -18.74 68.51 14.96
C ILE A 779 -18.33 67.21 14.27
N ASP A 780 -17.42 67.35 13.31
CA ASP A 780 -16.76 66.25 12.59
C ASP A 780 -15.43 65.94 13.26
N TYR A 781 -15.33 64.72 13.84
CA TYR A 781 -14.13 64.27 14.56
C TYR A 781 -13.25 63.35 13.66
N GLU A 782 -13.68 63.02 12.42
CA GLU A 782 -12.91 62.24 11.48
C GLU A 782 -11.86 63.05 10.70
N ALA A 783 -11.94 64.36 10.78
CA ALA A 783 -11.04 65.27 10.01
C ALA A 783 -9.58 65.15 10.47
N GLU A 784 -8.63 64.97 9.52
CA GLU A 784 -7.18 64.75 9.79
C GLU A 784 -6.53 65.88 10.64
N GLN A 785 -7.09 67.10 10.60
CA GLN A 785 -6.54 68.25 11.32
C GLN A 785 -7.17 68.50 12.73
N GLY A 786 -7.96 67.50 13.21
CA GLY A 786 -8.73 67.61 14.45
C GLY A 786 -10.19 67.98 14.23
N PRO A 787 -11.01 68.11 15.30
CA PRO A 787 -12.45 68.35 15.19
C PRO A 787 -12.77 69.59 14.39
N THR A 788 -13.64 69.42 13.38
CA THR A 788 -14.02 70.52 12.46
C THR A 788 -15.53 70.75 12.47
N ILE A 789 -15.92 71.97 12.23
CA ILE A 789 -17.34 72.36 12.05
C ILE A 789 -17.52 73.08 10.72
N ALA A 790 -18.50 72.64 9.92
CA ALA A 790 -18.91 73.34 8.70
C ALA A 790 -19.90 74.47 9.08
N VAL A 791 -19.45 75.74 9.02
CA VAL A 791 -20.24 76.86 9.46
C VAL A 791 -20.20 78.03 8.51
N ARG A 792 -21.31 78.73 8.37
CA ARG A 792 -21.33 80.07 7.63
C ARG A 792 -20.74 81.13 8.54
N LEU A 793 -19.86 81.97 7.98
CA LEU A 793 -19.15 83.02 8.75
C LEU A 793 -20.07 83.87 9.55
N GLN A 794 -21.30 84.13 9.13
CA GLN A 794 -22.32 84.86 9.82
C GLN A 794 -22.78 84.31 11.15
N GLU A 795 -22.71 83.00 11.30
CA GLU A 795 -23.12 82.27 12.52
C GLU A 795 -22.05 82.41 13.63
N LEU A 796 -20.86 82.82 13.29
CA LEU A 796 -19.75 82.98 14.20
C LEU A 796 -19.60 84.44 14.75
N PHE A 797 -20.50 85.36 14.33
CA PHE A 797 -20.44 86.72 14.81
C PHE A 797 -20.77 86.75 16.32
N GLY A 798 -19.84 87.30 17.08
CA GLY A 798 -19.89 87.34 18.53
C GLY A 798 -18.97 86.33 19.25
N LEU A 799 -18.28 85.51 18.53
CA LEU A 799 -17.30 84.57 19.03
C LEU A 799 -15.98 85.35 19.26
N ASN A 800 -15.53 85.49 20.46
CA ASN A 800 -14.26 86.26 20.80
C ASN A 800 -13.07 85.31 21.04
N SER A 801 -13.22 84.07 21.01
CA SER A 801 -12.18 83.04 21.15
C SER A 801 -12.50 81.80 20.29
N HIS A 802 -11.47 81.11 19.87
CA HIS A 802 -11.65 79.77 19.18
C HIS A 802 -12.32 78.84 20.15
N PRO A 803 -13.38 78.12 19.72
CA PRO A 803 -13.95 77.04 20.53
C PRO A 803 -12.83 75.99 20.77
N SER A 804 -12.51 75.75 22.00
CA SER A 804 -11.51 74.76 22.43
C SER A 804 -12.18 73.49 22.83
#